data_7e4ff84bce9a2f1ac717be9609d2b75b
#
_entry.id   7e4ff84bce9a2f1ac717be9609d2b75b
#
_cell.length_a   1.000
_cell.length_b   1.000
_cell.length_c   1.000
_cell.angle_alpha   90.00
_cell.angle_beta   90.00
_cell.angle_gamma   90.00
#
_symmetry.space_group_name_H-M   'P 1'
#
loop_
_entity.id
_entity.type
_entity.pdbx_description
1 polymer ?
#
loop_
_entity_poly.entity_id
_entity_poly.type
_entity_poly.pdbx_seq_one_letter_code
_entity_poly.pdbx_strand_id
1 'polypeptide(L)'
;MVLLQRILGMNPRELRRSLPLFAYLFLVMGGSVASKAARDALFLERYRAVDLPFADIVIALFVGVAASIYIRAGERLNLRNLQVASLLGFAASALGFWWWATRPGEENPTLFLLIYVWVGILSVLVPAQVWTLANFVLTTREAKRSFGLVGSGAILGWIVGGLATRVAVGQYGTEVMLLVTALSYLVCVGLVLVIWRFRPGRVDDELPVGDSGGLIAALEVIAGSRYLKAIGAVILLSSLATTVEAWQFKAMAKAAIPDTDALAMFFGTFNVAAGVAALLLQLLLTGRVLRHAGIGLTLFIVPLALSATSIGLLATGTLLAATLLRASDQVLRYSIDKATIELLYLPVPASQTFSVKSFIDTVVYRMGDGLGGLVVLAFATVLGWGPVELAWVLLVLLGGWMAAAAVARKEYVENLQDSILQHRLDAERGSAPVLERMATDILSARLSGDTAEIVYALGLFEMAHDRAVHPAVRGLLAHPAPEVRRRAVALLSRADDLSVRDQVQQLLHDPDLEVRTEALLYLTEHGHVDPLASIESVGDFEDFSIRASMVAFLARPGRAQNAEAARMMLAKMAEEAGPEGQRTRLEAARLIGFLPDLFDRELRLLLQDEDTDVARAAIAAAANLKKRIFVGRIIERMEEPALVPVAIEALASFGDRIVGTLRDFLVDPEMPIDVRREIPDVLLAIGTVAAQNVLTESVLDNDVVLRYHCIAALNKLGQLHPGRPVDRKIIESVLAAEILGHYRSYQVMGTLTRSLSDDAGPVRQGLAESMSKEQERIFRLLKMLYPAHDLHSAYVGLQSPDPVVHDNALEFLETILPPEMRAVLIPILDREVSVAARIERANQLLGTELGTREEAVEVLTKSADPWLRSCAAYAIGELHLMRLAPVLETWSRDPDPLLKAAAVEAQQKLKEAAAKAAGVGMV
;
A
#
# COMPACT_ATOMS: atom_id res chain seq x y z
N MET A 1 13.70 20.59 -26.00
CA MET A 1 13.49 19.81 -24.79
C MET A 1 12.77 20.61 -23.71
N VAL A 2 13.30 21.74 -23.24
CA VAL A 2 12.70 22.58 -22.20
C VAL A 2 11.26 23.03 -22.52
N LEU A 3 10.97 23.41 -23.76
CA LEU A 3 9.63 23.84 -24.18
C LEU A 3 8.62 22.68 -24.16
N LEU A 4 9.01 21.49 -24.63
CA LEU A 4 8.21 20.27 -24.56
C LEU A 4 7.94 19.85 -23.11
N GLN A 5 8.90 20.00 -22.22
CA GLN A 5 8.75 19.73 -20.79
C GLN A 5 7.71 20.65 -20.13
N ARG A 6 7.73 21.96 -20.48
CA ARG A 6 6.72 22.92 -19.97
C ARG A 6 5.32 22.65 -20.50
N ILE A 7 5.19 22.27 -21.76
CA ILE A 7 3.89 22.03 -22.39
C ILE A 7 3.29 20.71 -21.91
N LEU A 8 4.09 19.66 -21.81
CA LEU A 8 3.63 18.31 -21.44
C LEU A 8 3.65 18.05 -19.93
N GLY A 9 4.33 18.91 -19.14
CA GLY A 9 4.47 18.75 -17.69
C GLY A 9 5.19 17.45 -17.29
N MET A 10 6.18 17.02 -18.11
CA MET A 10 6.92 15.76 -17.96
C MET A 10 8.36 16.01 -17.52
N ASN A 11 8.90 15.08 -16.72
CA ASN A 11 10.30 15.11 -16.28
C ASN A 11 11.26 14.65 -17.40
N PRO A 12 12.54 15.04 -17.38
CA PRO A 12 13.54 14.61 -18.37
C PRO A 12 13.67 13.10 -18.48
N ARG A 13 13.50 12.37 -17.39
CA ARG A 13 13.57 10.89 -17.34
C ARG A 13 12.36 10.26 -18.03
N GLU A 14 11.17 10.77 -17.76
CA GLU A 14 9.92 10.35 -18.41
C GLU A 14 9.98 10.57 -19.91
N LEU A 15 10.49 11.72 -20.35
CA LEU A 15 10.61 12.06 -21.76
C LEU A 15 11.58 11.12 -22.50
N ARG A 16 12.68 10.70 -21.86
CA ARG A 16 13.62 9.71 -22.43
C ARG A 16 13.01 8.34 -22.66
N ARG A 17 12.03 7.93 -21.85
CA ARG A 17 11.29 6.67 -22.00
C ARG A 17 10.15 6.80 -23.01
N SER A 18 9.45 7.92 -23.00
CA SER A 18 8.24 8.13 -23.78
C SER A 18 8.49 8.48 -25.25
N LEU A 19 9.57 9.19 -25.58
CA LEU A 19 9.90 9.55 -26.97
C LEU A 19 10.19 8.31 -27.85
N PRO A 20 10.96 7.31 -27.44
CA PRO A 20 11.13 6.09 -28.24
C PRO A 20 9.82 5.30 -28.38
N LEU A 21 8.95 5.28 -27.36
CA LEU A 21 7.63 4.67 -27.45
C LEU A 21 6.71 5.41 -28.44
N PHE A 22 6.72 6.74 -28.41
CA PHE A 22 6.05 7.58 -29.41
C PHE A 22 6.52 7.25 -30.82
N ALA A 23 7.85 7.20 -31.07
CA ALA A 23 8.41 6.87 -32.36
C ALA A 23 8.06 5.44 -32.81
N TYR A 24 8.02 4.50 -31.86
CA TYR A 24 7.62 3.12 -32.14
C TYR A 24 6.16 3.07 -32.60
N LEU A 25 5.23 3.68 -31.86
CA LEU A 25 3.81 3.71 -32.22
C LEU A 25 3.57 4.49 -33.52
N PHE A 26 4.29 5.59 -33.75
CA PHE A 26 4.25 6.36 -34.97
C PHE A 26 4.61 5.50 -36.21
N LEU A 27 5.71 4.76 -36.18
CA LEU A 27 6.15 3.89 -37.28
C LEU A 27 5.20 2.69 -37.47
N VAL A 28 4.73 2.09 -36.39
CA VAL A 28 3.78 0.98 -36.48
C VAL A 28 2.47 1.42 -37.15
N MET A 29 1.94 2.59 -36.77
CA MET A 29 0.68 3.09 -37.33
C MET A 29 0.89 3.57 -38.76
N GLY A 30 2.00 4.21 -39.08
CA GLY A 30 2.35 4.59 -40.43
C GLY A 30 2.52 3.39 -41.37
N GLY A 31 3.23 2.35 -40.93
CA GLY A 31 3.36 1.09 -41.64
C GLY A 31 2.03 0.34 -41.83
N SER A 32 1.16 0.38 -40.80
CA SER A 32 -0.17 -0.22 -40.84
C SER A 32 -1.09 0.47 -41.86
N VAL A 33 -1.02 1.80 -41.99
CA VAL A 33 -1.77 2.55 -43.01
C VAL A 33 -1.29 2.23 -44.39
N ALA A 34 0.03 2.20 -44.56
CA ALA A 34 0.66 1.86 -45.85
C ALA A 34 0.27 0.43 -46.31
N SER A 35 0.38 -0.54 -45.39
CA SER A 35 0.02 -1.95 -45.69
C SER A 35 -1.47 -2.12 -45.98
N LYS A 36 -2.38 -1.41 -45.28
CA LYS A 36 -3.82 -1.46 -45.52
C LYS A 36 -4.17 -0.88 -46.90
N ALA A 37 -3.58 0.23 -47.27
CA ALA A 37 -3.80 0.83 -48.61
C ALA A 37 -3.36 -0.12 -49.73
N ALA A 38 -2.17 -0.75 -49.58
CA ALA A 38 -1.72 -1.77 -50.53
C ALA A 38 -2.67 -2.99 -50.56
N ARG A 39 -3.05 -3.49 -49.40
CA ARG A 39 -3.98 -4.61 -49.25
C ARG A 39 -5.30 -4.38 -49.98
N ASP A 40 -5.91 -3.23 -49.73
CA ASP A 40 -7.22 -2.94 -50.29
C ASP A 40 -7.17 -2.72 -51.80
N ALA A 41 -6.13 -2.02 -52.31
CA ALA A 41 -5.93 -1.81 -53.72
C ALA A 41 -5.63 -3.12 -54.47
N LEU A 42 -4.68 -3.92 -53.99
CA LEU A 42 -4.28 -5.20 -54.60
C LEU A 42 -5.43 -6.23 -54.54
N PHE A 43 -6.26 -6.23 -53.49
CA PHE A 43 -7.43 -7.10 -53.41
C PHE A 43 -8.48 -6.70 -54.42
N LEU A 44 -8.88 -5.43 -54.46
CA LEU A 44 -9.94 -4.92 -55.34
C LEU A 44 -9.56 -4.93 -56.84
N GLU A 45 -8.29 -5.07 -57.14
CA GLU A 45 -7.84 -5.28 -58.51
C GLU A 45 -8.20 -6.67 -59.07
N ARG A 46 -8.31 -7.68 -58.19
CA ARG A 46 -8.54 -9.09 -58.55
C ARG A 46 -9.86 -9.65 -58.10
N TYR A 47 -10.47 -9.11 -57.01
CA TYR A 47 -11.72 -9.55 -56.40
C TYR A 47 -12.79 -8.45 -56.45
N ARG A 48 -14.04 -8.83 -56.44
CA ARG A 48 -15.15 -7.87 -56.39
C ARG A 48 -15.32 -7.31 -54.98
N ALA A 49 -15.88 -6.10 -54.86
CA ALA A 49 -16.18 -5.49 -53.58
C ALA A 49 -17.19 -6.30 -52.73
N VAL A 50 -18.05 -7.12 -53.35
CA VAL A 50 -18.98 -8.04 -52.67
C VAL A 50 -18.25 -9.23 -51.95
N ASP A 51 -16.99 -9.48 -52.28
CA ASP A 51 -16.20 -10.55 -51.65
C ASP A 51 -15.50 -10.08 -50.38
N LEU A 52 -15.42 -8.78 -50.10
CA LEU A 52 -14.78 -8.18 -48.92
C LEU A 52 -15.32 -8.74 -47.56
N PRO A 53 -16.65 -8.87 -47.35
CA PRO A 53 -17.17 -9.41 -46.10
C PRO A 53 -16.69 -10.83 -45.80
N PHE A 54 -16.49 -11.68 -46.80
CA PHE A 54 -15.92 -13.01 -46.63
C PHE A 54 -14.46 -12.96 -46.20
N ALA A 55 -13.68 -12.06 -46.81
CA ALA A 55 -12.29 -11.86 -46.43
C ALA A 55 -12.16 -11.33 -44.98
N ASP A 56 -13.08 -10.45 -44.53
CA ASP A 56 -13.11 -9.95 -43.17
C ASP A 56 -13.51 -11.04 -42.16
N ILE A 57 -14.39 -11.96 -42.50
CA ILE A 57 -14.71 -13.16 -41.68
C ILE A 57 -13.45 -14.05 -41.54
N VAL A 58 -12.72 -14.29 -42.67
CA VAL A 58 -11.48 -15.05 -42.64
C VAL A 58 -10.44 -14.36 -41.77
N ILE A 59 -10.29 -13.04 -41.81
CA ILE A 59 -9.41 -12.29 -40.92
C ILE A 59 -9.81 -12.54 -39.44
N ALA A 60 -11.08 -12.41 -39.09
CA ALA A 60 -11.55 -12.59 -37.73
C ALA A 60 -11.19 -13.96 -37.16
N LEU A 61 -11.31 -15.03 -37.99
CA LEU A 61 -10.94 -16.39 -37.64
C LEU A 61 -9.42 -16.53 -37.43
N PHE A 62 -8.61 -16.03 -38.39
CA PHE A 62 -7.16 -16.20 -38.36
C PHE A 62 -6.46 -15.29 -37.33
N VAL A 63 -7.03 -14.13 -36.99
CA VAL A 63 -6.53 -13.27 -35.92
C VAL A 63 -6.52 -14.01 -34.58
N GLY A 64 -7.57 -14.75 -34.25
CA GLY A 64 -7.63 -15.58 -33.05
C GLY A 64 -6.55 -16.67 -32.98
N VAL A 65 -6.30 -17.33 -34.14
CA VAL A 65 -5.23 -18.34 -34.25
C VAL A 65 -3.85 -17.67 -34.08
N ALA A 66 -3.60 -16.56 -34.77
CA ALA A 66 -2.34 -15.83 -34.68
C ALA A 66 -2.07 -15.30 -33.25
N ALA A 67 -3.10 -14.79 -32.59
CA ALA A 67 -3.00 -14.37 -31.20
C ALA A 67 -2.65 -15.55 -30.27
N SER A 68 -3.27 -16.72 -30.48
CA SER A 68 -2.93 -17.94 -29.72
C SER A 68 -1.47 -18.35 -29.89
N ILE A 69 -0.97 -18.31 -31.13
CA ILE A 69 0.44 -18.63 -31.41
C ILE A 69 1.36 -17.61 -30.73
N TYR A 70 1.02 -16.33 -30.81
CA TYR A 70 1.78 -15.25 -30.17
C TYR A 70 1.84 -15.39 -28.64
N ILE A 71 0.72 -15.70 -28.00
CA ILE A 71 0.64 -15.94 -26.55
C ILE A 71 1.49 -17.16 -26.15
N ARG A 72 1.37 -18.28 -26.86
CA ARG A 72 2.20 -19.48 -26.60
C ARG A 72 3.69 -19.23 -26.80
N ALA A 73 4.07 -18.39 -27.76
CA ALA A 73 5.47 -17.99 -27.93
C ALA A 73 5.96 -17.15 -26.73
N GLY A 74 5.08 -16.37 -26.10
CA GLY A 74 5.36 -15.62 -24.90
C GLY A 74 5.62 -16.48 -23.66
N GLU A 75 5.14 -17.74 -23.62
CA GLU A 75 5.43 -18.72 -22.56
C GLU A 75 6.90 -19.15 -22.57
N ARG A 76 7.59 -19.03 -23.69
CA ARG A 76 8.99 -19.49 -23.88
C ARG A 76 10.00 -18.33 -24.02
N LEU A 77 9.54 -17.16 -24.36
CA LEU A 77 10.37 -15.99 -24.65
C LEU A 77 10.05 -14.84 -23.70
N ASN A 78 11.07 -14.11 -23.27
CA ASN A 78 10.82 -12.84 -22.59
C ASN A 78 10.22 -11.80 -23.57
N LEU A 79 9.55 -10.78 -23.06
CA LEU A 79 8.79 -9.81 -23.84
C LEU A 79 9.65 -9.14 -24.94
N ARG A 80 10.91 -8.79 -24.64
CA ARG A 80 11.84 -8.21 -25.61
C ARG A 80 12.08 -9.16 -26.81
N ASN A 81 12.46 -10.40 -26.52
CA ASN A 81 12.80 -11.37 -27.55
C ASN A 81 11.57 -11.76 -28.37
N LEU A 82 10.41 -11.87 -27.74
CA LEU A 82 9.14 -12.12 -28.41
C LEU A 82 8.79 -11.00 -29.42
N GLN A 83 8.92 -9.74 -29.00
CA GLN A 83 8.63 -8.59 -29.88
C GLN A 83 9.65 -8.47 -31.00
N VAL A 84 10.93 -8.64 -30.72
CA VAL A 84 11.97 -8.62 -31.75
C VAL A 84 11.77 -9.74 -32.76
N ALA A 85 11.49 -10.97 -32.29
CA ALA A 85 11.28 -12.12 -33.20
C ALA A 85 10.01 -11.94 -34.06
N SER A 86 8.91 -11.44 -33.48
CA SER A 86 7.66 -11.19 -34.22
C SER A 86 7.84 -10.08 -35.28
N LEU A 87 8.49 -8.96 -34.92
CA LEU A 87 8.72 -7.87 -35.87
C LEU A 87 9.66 -8.29 -37.01
N LEU A 88 10.71 -9.07 -36.73
CA LEU A 88 11.59 -9.63 -37.77
C LEU A 88 10.83 -10.61 -38.66
N GLY A 89 9.98 -11.47 -38.10
CA GLY A 89 9.14 -12.38 -38.84
C GLY A 89 8.14 -11.63 -39.75
N PHE A 90 7.55 -10.54 -39.26
CA PHE A 90 6.64 -9.70 -40.05
C PHE A 90 7.40 -8.91 -41.13
N ALA A 91 8.59 -8.39 -40.86
CA ALA A 91 9.41 -7.76 -41.87
C ALA A 91 9.86 -8.74 -42.99
N ALA A 92 10.27 -9.95 -42.59
CA ALA A 92 10.67 -10.98 -43.54
C ALA A 92 9.51 -11.45 -44.42
N SER A 93 8.29 -11.64 -43.85
CA SER A 93 7.10 -11.99 -44.59
C SER A 93 6.64 -10.87 -45.56
N ALA A 94 6.74 -9.60 -45.14
CA ALA A 94 6.48 -8.45 -45.99
C ALA A 94 7.41 -8.41 -47.24
N LEU A 95 8.70 -8.65 -47.01
CA LEU A 95 9.68 -8.78 -48.10
C LEU A 95 9.38 -9.96 -49.03
N GLY A 96 8.96 -11.09 -48.48
CA GLY A 96 8.55 -12.27 -49.22
C GLY A 96 7.30 -12.00 -50.08
N PHE A 97 6.29 -11.34 -49.55
CA PHE A 97 5.09 -10.94 -50.28
C PHE A 97 5.39 -9.91 -51.39
N TRP A 98 6.25 -8.92 -51.08
CA TRP A 98 6.70 -7.95 -52.05
C TRP A 98 7.44 -8.66 -53.23
N TRP A 99 8.40 -9.52 -52.91
CA TRP A 99 9.16 -10.26 -53.92
C TRP A 99 8.28 -11.15 -54.80
N TRP A 100 7.25 -11.81 -54.20
CA TRP A 100 6.29 -12.65 -54.93
C TRP A 100 5.34 -11.81 -55.78
N ALA A 101 4.82 -10.70 -55.25
CA ALA A 101 3.89 -9.81 -55.97
C ALA A 101 4.54 -9.09 -57.17
N THR A 102 5.87 -8.88 -57.14
CA THR A 102 6.59 -8.19 -58.23
C THR A 102 7.10 -9.15 -59.33
N ARG A 103 6.86 -10.46 -59.25
CA ARG A 103 7.30 -11.42 -60.25
C ARG A 103 6.40 -11.35 -61.51
N PRO A 104 6.94 -11.17 -62.70
CA PRO A 104 6.18 -11.22 -63.93
C PRO A 104 5.75 -12.68 -64.24
N GLY A 105 4.44 -12.91 -64.46
CA GLY A 105 3.91 -14.12 -65.09
C GLY A 105 3.10 -15.07 -64.23
N GLU A 106 2.90 -14.84 -62.91
CA GLU A 106 1.97 -15.62 -62.09
C GLU A 106 0.85 -14.73 -61.53
N GLU A 107 -0.26 -14.60 -62.22
CA GLU A 107 -1.50 -14.06 -61.63
C GLU A 107 -2.13 -15.10 -60.71
N ASN A 108 -1.65 -15.21 -59.51
CA ASN A 108 -2.21 -16.11 -58.51
C ASN A 108 -3.15 -15.32 -57.59
N PRO A 109 -4.49 -15.42 -57.77
CA PRO A 109 -5.46 -14.68 -56.96
C PRO A 109 -5.32 -14.98 -55.46
N THR A 110 -4.91 -16.20 -55.11
CA THR A 110 -4.73 -16.66 -53.72
C THR A 110 -3.65 -15.84 -52.97
N LEU A 111 -2.63 -15.35 -53.68
CA LEU A 111 -1.59 -14.48 -53.09
C LEU A 111 -2.21 -13.20 -52.50
N PHE A 112 -3.10 -12.56 -53.25
CA PHE A 112 -3.74 -11.28 -52.83
C PHE A 112 -4.71 -11.48 -51.69
N LEU A 113 -5.39 -12.62 -51.61
CA LEU A 113 -6.19 -13.01 -50.43
C LEU A 113 -5.30 -13.24 -49.22
N LEU A 114 -4.16 -13.94 -49.38
CA LEU A 114 -3.18 -14.14 -48.29
C LEU A 114 -2.58 -12.81 -47.78
N ILE A 115 -2.25 -11.88 -48.69
CA ILE A 115 -1.80 -10.54 -48.32
C ILE A 115 -2.91 -9.82 -47.53
N TYR A 116 -4.17 -9.95 -47.95
CA TYR A 116 -5.31 -9.33 -47.32
C TYR A 116 -5.48 -9.81 -45.86
N VAL A 117 -5.47 -11.11 -45.64
CA VAL A 117 -5.58 -11.73 -44.33
C VAL A 117 -4.36 -11.38 -43.46
N TRP A 118 -3.16 -11.47 -43.98
CA TRP A 118 -1.89 -11.17 -43.29
C TRP A 118 -1.86 -9.72 -42.77
N VAL A 119 -2.20 -8.72 -43.62
CA VAL A 119 -2.29 -7.32 -43.19
C VAL A 119 -3.38 -7.15 -42.12
N GLY A 120 -4.48 -7.89 -42.21
CA GLY A 120 -5.51 -7.93 -41.18
C GLY A 120 -4.96 -8.33 -39.82
N ILE A 121 -4.18 -9.42 -39.76
CA ILE A 121 -3.51 -9.89 -38.53
C ILE A 121 -2.52 -8.86 -37.98
N LEU A 122 -1.66 -8.29 -38.85
CA LEU A 122 -0.67 -7.28 -38.43
C LEU A 122 -1.31 -6.05 -37.82
N SER A 123 -2.43 -5.60 -38.43
CA SER A 123 -3.11 -4.38 -37.98
C SER A 123 -3.69 -4.46 -36.58
N VAL A 124 -3.75 -5.67 -36.01
CA VAL A 124 -4.22 -5.93 -34.65
C VAL A 124 -3.03 -6.21 -33.72
N LEU A 125 -2.16 -7.15 -34.10
CA LEU A 125 -1.09 -7.62 -33.22
C LEU A 125 0.00 -6.57 -32.98
N VAL A 126 0.45 -5.86 -34.05
CA VAL A 126 1.62 -4.97 -33.90
C VAL A 126 1.31 -3.73 -33.05
N PRO A 127 0.18 -3.04 -33.17
CA PRO A 127 -0.20 -1.98 -32.23
C PRO A 127 -0.35 -2.47 -30.77
N ALA A 128 -0.90 -3.66 -30.57
CA ALA A 128 -1.02 -4.26 -29.22
C ALA A 128 0.36 -4.49 -28.57
N GLN A 129 1.37 -4.87 -29.35
CA GLN A 129 2.76 -5.03 -28.86
C GLN A 129 3.34 -3.72 -28.30
N VAL A 130 3.09 -2.58 -28.96
CA VAL A 130 3.59 -1.27 -28.50
C VAL A 130 3.02 -0.94 -27.14
N TRP A 131 1.71 -1.10 -26.97
CA TRP A 131 1.05 -0.82 -25.69
C TRP A 131 1.46 -1.80 -24.59
N THR A 132 1.66 -3.07 -24.92
CA THR A 132 2.18 -4.05 -23.96
C THR A 132 3.58 -3.65 -23.49
N LEU A 133 4.47 -3.21 -24.40
CA LEU A 133 5.79 -2.73 -24.03
C LEU A 133 5.73 -1.44 -23.20
N ALA A 134 4.83 -0.52 -23.54
CA ALA A 134 4.62 0.71 -22.79
C ALA A 134 4.19 0.43 -21.34
N ASN A 135 3.22 -0.48 -21.13
CA ASN A 135 2.77 -0.90 -19.81
C ASN A 135 3.86 -1.62 -19.00
N PHE A 136 4.82 -2.24 -19.68
CA PHE A 136 5.94 -2.93 -19.05
C PHE A 136 7.07 -1.98 -18.64
N VAL A 137 7.31 -0.92 -19.42
CA VAL A 137 8.43 0.03 -19.25
C VAL A 137 8.06 1.23 -18.39
N LEU A 138 6.80 1.64 -18.39
CA LEU A 138 6.32 2.81 -17.64
C LEU A 138 5.65 2.37 -16.35
N THR A 139 5.88 3.14 -15.27
CA THR A 139 5.10 3.00 -14.04
C THR A 139 3.70 3.60 -14.24
N THR A 140 2.75 3.25 -13.37
CA THR A 140 1.37 3.78 -13.43
C THR A 140 1.33 5.30 -13.50
N ARG A 141 2.20 5.95 -12.77
CA ARG A 141 2.31 7.39 -12.68
C ARG A 141 2.95 8.03 -13.91
N GLU A 142 4.04 7.45 -14.40
CA GLU A 142 4.67 7.85 -15.66
C GLU A 142 3.70 7.67 -16.83
N ALA A 143 2.95 6.56 -16.87
CA ALA A 143 1.99 6.23 -17.90
C ALA A 143 0.87 7.28 -18.01
N LYS A 144 0.31 7.75 -16.89
CA LYS A 144 -0.70 8.84 -16.86
C LYS A 144 -0.23 10.12 -17.53
N ARG A 145 1.06 10.44 -17.40
CA ARG A 145 1.65 11.63 -18.02
C ARG A 145 2.09 11.39 -19.45
N SER A 146 2.53 10.17 -19.78
CA SER A 146 3.20 9.81 -21.02
C SER A 146 2.26 9.27 -22.10
N PHE A 147 1.16 8.61 -21.73
CA PHE A 147 0.27 7.97 -22.73
C PHE A 147 -0.40 8.97 -23.66
N GLY A 148 -0.60 10.22 -23.22
CA GLY A 148 -1.01 11.31 -24.11
C GLY A 148 -0.01 11.56 -25.24
N LEU A 149 1.29 11.61 -24.90
CA LEU A 149 2.36 11.79 -25.87
C LEU A 149 2.52 10.54 -26.75
N VAL A 150 2.58 9.36 -26.15
CA VAL A 150 2.74 8.09 -26.90
C VAL A 150 1.59 7.91 -27.90
N GLY A 151 0.34 8.11 -27.45
CA GLY A 151 -0.83 7.99 -28.30
C GLY A 151 -0.89 8.98 -29.47
N SER A 152 -0.32 10.18 -29.30
CA SER A 152 -0.20 11.15 -30.40
C SER A 152 0.68 10.63 -31.55
N GLY A 153 1.61 9.71 -31.24
CA GLY A 153 2.40 8.99 -32.25
C GLY A 153 1.53 8.19 -33.21
N ALA A 154 0.45 7.56 -32.72
CA ALA A 154 -0.48 6.84 -33.59
C ALA A 154 -1.18 7.75 -34.58
N ILE A 155 -1.66 8.90 -34.13
CA ILE A 155 -2.40 9.86 -34.96
C ILE A 155 -1.48 10.47 -36.02
N LEU A 156 -0.28 10.89 -35.58
CA LEU A 156 0.73 11.43 -36.52
C LEU A 156 1.21 10.37 -37.51
N GLY A 157 1.42 9.13 -37.03
CA GLY A 157 1.78 7.99 -37.87
C GLY A 157 0.71 7.73 -38.92
N TRP A 158 -0.57 7.84 -38.56
CA TRP A 158 -1.67 7.66 -39.54
C TRP A 158 -1.68 8.75 -40.60
N ILE A 159 -1.55 10.03 -40.21
CA ILE A 159 -1.51 11.16 -41.16
C ILE A 159 -0.31 11.06 -42.11
N VAL A 160 0.89 10.86 -41.52
CA VAL A 160 2.13 10.80 -42.31
C VAL A 160 2.18 9.52 -43.15
N GLY A 161 1.72 8.38 -42.63
CA GLY A 161 1.62 7.12 -43.37
C GLY A 161 0.71 7.23 -44.58
N GLY A 162 -0.44 7.89 -44.44
CA GLY A 162 -1.36 8.14 -45.55
C GLY A 162 -0.76 9.07 -46.62
N LEU A 163 -0.07 10.13 -46.19
CA LEU A 163 0.62 11.03 -47.11
C LEU A 163 1.79 10.32 -47.85
N ALA A 164 2.60 9.56 -47.11
CA ALA A 164 3.69 8.77 -47.66
C ALA A 164 3.19 7.75 -48.68
N THR A 165 2.07 7.09 -48.39
CA THR A 165 1.41 6.16 -49.31
C THR A 165 1.05 6.85 -50.61
N ARG A 166 0.40 8.02 -50.56
CA ARG A 166 0.01 8.77 -51.74
C ARG A 166 1.20 9.12 -52.64
N VAL A 167 2.30 9.55 -52.03
CA VAL A 167 3.52 9.93 -52.79
C VAL A 167 4.22 8.70 -53.35
N ALA A 168 4.42 7.65 -52.56
CA ALA A 168 5.16 6.48 -52.97
C ALA A 168 4.42 5.62 -54.00
N VAL A 169 3.10 5.45 -53.84
CA VAL A 169 2.26 4.72 -54.84
C VAL A 169 2.24 5.42 -56.18
N GLY A 170 2.18 6.76 -56.16
CA GLY A 170 2.21 7.54 -57.42
C GLY A 170 3.52 7.47 -58.21
N GLN A 171 4.61 7.10 -57.54
CA GLN A 171 5.95 7.01 -58.17
C GLN A 171 6.42 5.58 -58.46
N TYR A 172 6.11 4.62 -57.62
CA TYR A 172 6.69 3.29 -57.59
C TYR A 172 5.71 2.11 -57.61
N GLY A 173 4.42 2.39 -57.66
CA GLY A 173 3.36 1.36 -57.62
C GLY A 173 2.94 0.95 -56.23
N THR A 174 1.87 0.15 -56.15
CA THR A 174 1.22 -0.22 -54.87
C THR A 174 2.05 -1.23 -54.06
N GLU A 175 2.80 -2.12 -54.74
CA GLU A 175 3.58 -3.20 -54.11
C GLU A 175 4.72 -2.65 -53.26
N VAL A 176 5.25 -1.45 -53.58
CA VAL A 176 6.29 -0.78 -52.80
C VAL A 176 5.85 -0.53 -51.33
N MET A 177 4.59 -0.47 -51.04
CA MET A 177 4.07 -0.30 -49.67
C MET A 177 4.43 -1.47 -48.78
N LEU A 178 4.61 -2.68 -49.32
CA LEU A 178 5.09 -3.84 -48.58
C LEU A 178 6.57 -3.65 -48.15
N LEU A 179 7.42 -3.01 -48.97
CA LEU A 179 8.79 -2.62 -48.61
C LEU A 179 8.80 -1.55 -47.51
N VAL A 180 7.93 -0.53 -47.64
CA VAL A 180 7.80 0.53 -46.64
C VAL A 180 7.39 -0.08 -45.28
N THR A 181 6.48 -1.06 -45.28
CA THR A 181 6.07 -1.80 -44.08
C THR A 181 7.22 -2.60 -43.50
N ALA A 182 7.98 -3.34 -44.30
CA ALA A 182 9.13 -4.11 -43.85
C ALA A 182 10.19 -3.20 -43.21
N LEU A 183 10.54 -2.08 -43.89
CA LEU A 183 11.50 -1.12 -43.37
C LEU A 183 11.05 -0.48 -42.05
N SER A 184 9.77 -0.14 -41.94
CA SER A 184 9.18 0.39 -40.70
C SER A 184 9.36 -0.60 -39.54
N TYR A 185 9.10 -1.89 -39.75
CA TYR A 185 9.24 -2.91 -38.73
C TYR A 185 10.70 -3.20 -38.34
N LEU A 186 11.63 -3.13 -39.31
CA LEU A 186 13.06 -3.25 -39.01
C LEU A 186 13.56 -2.09 -38.14
N VAL A 187 13.09 -0.87 -38.38
CA VAL A 187 13.40 0.30 -37.52
C VAL A 187 12.76 0.10 -36.13
N CYS A 188 11.55 -0.45 -36.08
CA CYS A 188 10.88 -0.77 -34.80
C CYS A 188 11.64 -1.77 -33.95
N VAL A 189 12.35 -2.76 -34.57
CA VAL A 189 13.25 -3.67 -33.83
C VAL A 189 14.33 -2.87 -33.09
N GLY A 190 14.96 -1.91 -33.76
CA GLY A 190 15.95 -1.04 -33.11
C GLY A 190 15.38 -0.23 -31.97
N LEU A 191 14.14 0.29 -32.13
CA LEU A 191 13.46 1.04 -31.09
C LEU A 191 13.11 0.16 -29.87
N VAL A 192 12.64 -1.07 -30.06
CA VAL A 192 12.38 -2.02 -28.97
C VAL A 192 13.65 -2.25 -28.15
N LEU A 193 14.81 -2.44 -28.79
CA LEU A 193 16.08 -2.62 -28.11
C LEU A 193 16.53 -1.36 -27.33
N VAL A 194 16.25 -0.17 -27.86
CA VAL A 194 16.52 1.10 -27.16
C VAL A 194 15.60 1.27 -25.97
N ILE A 195 14.29 1.05 -26.15
CA ILE A 195 13.28 1.18 -25.10
C ILE A 195 13.62 0.26 -23.93
N TRP A 196 14.02 -0.98 -24.23
CA TRP A 196 14.38 -1.97 -23.22
C TRP A 196 15.53 -1.53 -22.28
N ARG A 197 16.45 -0.69 -22.76
CA ARG A 197 17.55 -0.14 -21.94
C ARG A 197 17.08 0.84 -20.86
N PHE A 198 15.92 1.46 -21.04
CA PHE A 198 15.38 2.46 -20.12
C PHE A 198 14.32 1.91 -19.16
N ARG A 199 14.09 0.58 -19.15
CA ARG A 199 13.11 -0.04 -18.25
C ARG A 199 13.51 0.15 -16.78
N PRO A 200 12.54 0.21 -15.83
CA PRO A 200 12.82 0.05 -14.41
C PRO A 200 13.37 -1.37 -14.18
N GLY A 201 14.44 -1.52 -13.38
CA GLY A 201 15.00 -2.84 -13.07
C GLY A 201 13.99 -3.64 -12.23
N ARG A 202 13.47 -4.74 -12.77
CA ARG A 202 12.63 -5.70 -12.06
C ARG A 202 13.37 -7.02 -11.97
N VAL A 203 13.18 -7.75 -10.86
CA VAL A 203 13.82 -9.05 -10.63
C VAL A 203 13.41 -10.08 -11.70
N ASP A 204 12.17 -9.96 -12.24
CA ASP A 204 11.59 -10.91 -13.19
C ASP A 204 11.77 -10.53 -14.68
N ASP A 205 12.56 -9.51 -15.00
CA ASP A 205 12.68 -8.98 -16.35
C ASP A 205 13.26 -9.97 -17.39
N GLU A 206 13.94 -11.02 -16.96
CA GLU A 206 14.55 -12.03 -17.82
C GLU A 206 13.72 -13.32 -17.95
N LEU A 207 12.65 -13.44 -17.16
CA LEU A 207 11.78 -14.59 -17.21
C LEU A 207 10.85 -14.57 -18.45
N PRO A 208 10.35 -15.74 -18.89
CA PRO A 208 9.27 -15.79 -19.87
C PRO A 208 8.06 -14.99 -19.42
N VAL A 209 7.25 -14.52 -20.38
CA VAL A 209 6.09 -13.64 -20.07
C VAL A 209 5.02 -14.31 -19.20
N GLY A 210 5.19 -15.56 -18.88
CA GLY A 210 4.39 -16.35 -17.95
C GLY A 210 3.83 -17.63 -18.56
N ASP A 211 3.52 -18.59 -17.70
CA ASP A 211 2.81 -19.82 -18.09
C ASP A 211 1.33 -19.48 -18.30
N SER A 212 1.00 -19.00 -19.51
CA SER A 212 -0.30 -18.40 -19.79
C SER A 212 -1.35 -19.41 -20.27
N GLY A 213 -1.02 -20.71 -20.38
CA GLY A 213 -1.99 -21.77 -20.75
C GLY A 213 -2.78 -21.51 -22.05
N GLY A 214 -2.39 -20.52 -22.83
CA GLY A 214 -3.06 -20.12 -24.07
C GLY A 214 -4.37 -19.30 -23.85
N LEU A 215 -5.20 -19.22 -24.91
CA LEU A 215 -6.47 -18.47 -24.93
C LEU A 215 -7.49 -18.94 -23.88
N ILE A 216 -7.51 -20.25 -23.58
CA ILE A 216 -8.44 -20.84 -22.61
C ILE A 216 -8.06 -20.40 -21.17
N ALA A 217 -6.78 -20.41 -20.84
CA ALA A 217 -6.32 -19.94 -19.53
C ALA A 217 -6.52 -18.44 -19.36
N ALA A 218 -6.32 -17.64 -20.42
CA ALA A 218 -6.65 -16.22 -20.39
C ALA A 218 -8.16 -16.00 -20.09
N LEU A 219 -9.03 -16.79 -20.70
CA LEU A 219 -10.46 -16.77 -20.43
C LEU A 219 -10.79 -17.17 -18.99
N GLU A 220 -10.14 -18.20 -18.44
CA GLU A 220 -10.31 -18.62 -17.05
C GLU A 220 -9.86 -17.54 -16.05
N VAL A 221 -8.73 -16.89 -16.31
CA VAL A 221 -8.24 -15.75 -15.50
C VAL A 221 -9.24 -14.59 -15.54
N ILE A 222 -9.75 -14.24 -16.73
CA ILE A 222 -10.78 -13.20 -16.88
C ILE A 222 -12.07 -13.62 -16.16
N ALA A 223 -12.49 -14.90 -16.30
CA ALA A 223 -13.68 -15.42 -15.66
C ALA A 223 -13.56 -15.47 -14.12
N GLY A 224 -12.35 -15.61 -13.59
CA GLY A 224 -12.06 -15.59 -12.15
C GLY A 224 -12.05 -14.18 -11.54
N SER A 225 -11.71 -13.15 -12.32
CA SER A 225 -11.52 -11.78 -11.82
C SER A 225 -12.71 -10.88 -12.16
N ARG A 226 -13.31 -10.22 -11.15
CA ARG A 226 -14.35 -9.20 -11.35
C ARG A 226 -13.80 -7.99 -12.08
N TYR A 227 -12.57 -7.60 -11.79
CA TYR A 227 -11.89 -6.49 -12.42
C TYR A 227 -11.70 -6.72 -13.93
N LEU A 228 -11.15 -7.86 -14.31
CA LEU A 228 -10.90 -8.19 -15.72
C LEU A 228 -12.20 -8.36 -16.53
N LYS A 229 -13.24 -8.91 -15.90
CA LYS A 229 -14.59 -8.94 -16.48
C LYS A 229 -15.14 -7.54 -16.74
N ALA A 230 -14.92 -6.61 -15.80
CA ALA A 230 -15.38 -5.23 -15.96
C ALA A 230 -14.62 -4.52 -17.10
N ILE A 231 -13.31 -4.71 -17.23
CA ILE A 231 -12.52 -4.22 -18.37
C ILE A 231 -13.04 -4.82 -19.69
N GLY A 232 -13.23 -6.14 -19.74
CA GLY A 232 -13.77 -6.83 -20.90
C GLY A 232 -15.16 -6.31 -21.30
N ALA A 233 -16.03 -6.07 -20.32
CA ALA A 233 -17.37 -5.52 -20.56
C ALA A 233 -17.32 -4.07 -21.10
N VAL A 234 -16.44 -3.23 -20.55
CA VAL A 234 -16.22 -1.86 -21.07
C VAL A 234 -15.79 -1.90 -22.52
N ILE A 235 -14.82 -2.75 -22.89
CA ILE A 235 -14.29 -2.87 -24.25
C ILE A 235 -15.32 -3.47 -25.20
N LEU A 236 -16.05 -4.50 -24.78
CA LEU A 236 -17.13 -5.13 -25.57
C LEU A 236 -18.23 -4.13 -25.90
N LEU A 237 -18.77 -3.44 -24.87
CA LEU A 237 -19.86 -2.47 -25.04
C LEU A 237 -19.42 -1.23 -25.82
N SER A 238 -18.19 -0.80 -25.61
CA SER A 238 -17.56 0.28 -26.38
C SER A 238 -17.46 -0.06 -27.86
N SER A 239 -16.97 -1.25 -28.24
CA SER A 239 -16.87 -1.70 -29.64
C SER A 239 -18.27 -1.84 -30.29
N LEU A 240 -19.19 -2.44 -29.54
CA LEU A 240 -20.58 -2.60 -30.00
C LEU A 240 -21.26 -1.26 -30.28
N ALA A 241 -21.13 -0.30 -29.32
CA ALA A 241 -21.69 1.05 -29.49
C ALA A 241 -21.06 1.77 -30.69
N THR A 242 -19.75 1.66 -30.88
CA THR A 242 -19.05 2.26 -32.02
C THR A 242 -19.53 1.71 -33.35
N THR A 243 -19.82 0.43 -33.47
CA THR A 243 -20.31 -0.18 -34.71
C THR A 243 -21.70 0.36 -35.04
N VAL A 244 -22.58 0.49 -34.03
CA VAL A 244 -23.93 1.05 -34.25
C VAL A 244 -23.87 2.51 -34.68
N GLU A 245 -23.10 3.35 -33.98
CA GLU A 245 -22.99 4.78 -34.32
C GLU A 245 -22.32 5.01 -35.69
N ALA A 246 -21.32 4.21 -36.04
CA ALA A 246 -20.63 4.29 -37.32
C ALA A 246 -21.60 3.99 -38.48
N TRP A 247 -22.52 3.03 -38.31
CA TRP A 247 -23.57 2.75 -39.28
C TRP A 247 -24.55 3.92 -39.39
N GLN A 248 -25.02 4.48 -38.25
CA GLN A 248 -25.92 5.64 -38.24
C GLN A 248 -25.34 6.82 -39.04
N PHE A 249 -24.05 7.16 -38.77
CA PHE A 249 -23.37 8.23 -39.48
C PHE A 249 -23.32 7.99 -40.99
N LYS A 250 -22.94 6.79 -41.42
CA LYS A 250 -22.82 6.44 -42.84
C LYS A 250 -24.21 6.45 -43.53
N ALA A 251 -25.23 5.93 -42.88
CA ALA A 251 -26.60 5.90 -43.39
C ALA A 251 -27.16 7.33 -43.57
N MET A 252 -27.00 8.19 -42.56
CA MET A 252 -27.40 9.60 -42.62
C MET A 252 -26.64 10.39 -43.69
N ALA A 253 -25.31 10.17 -43.78
CA ALA A 253 -24.49 10.82 -44.82
C ALA A 253 -24.92 10.42 -46.23
N LYS A 254 -25.13 9.13 -46.47
CA LYS A 254 -25.58 8.64 -47.77
C LYS A 254 -26.98 9.15 -48.16
N ALA A 255 -27.90 9.26 -47.20
CA ALA A 255 -29.22 9.84 -47.41
C ALA A 255 -29.17 11.33 -47.76
N ALA A 256 -28.27 12.09 -47.14
CA ALA A 256 -28.13 13.53 -47.36
C ALA A 256 -27.28 13.88 -48.61
N ILE A 257 -26.30 13.01 -48.96
CA ILE A 257 -25.34 13.22 -50.05
C ILE A 257 -25.43 12.01 -51.00
N PRO A 258 -26.33 12.05 -51.97
CA PRO A 258 -26.50 10.94 -52.92
C PRO A 258 -25.33 10.71 -53.86
N ASP A 259 -24.61 11.79 -54.21
CA ASP A 259 -23.47 11.74 -55.10
C ASP A 259 -22.28 11.06 -54.43
N THR A 260 -21.66 10.09 -55.14
CA THR A 260 -20.59 9.23 -54.55
C THR A 260 -19.31 10.01 -54.35
N ASP A 261 -18.98 10.90 -55.27
CA ASP A 261 -17.71 11.69 -55.15
C ASP A 261 -17.82 12.76 -54.06
N ALA A 262 -18.99 13.45 -53.99
CA ALA A 262 -19.24 14.39 -52.90
C ALA A 262 -19.28 13.70 -51.52
N LEU A 263 -19.84 12.48 -51.41
CA LEU A 263 -19.84 11.67 -50.19
C LEU A 263 -18.42 11.26 -49.80
N ALA A 264 -17.61 10.83 -50.77
CA ALA A 264 -16.17 10.49 -50.51
C ALA A 264 -15.38 11.72 -50.01
N MET A 265 -15.61 12.88 -50.63
CA MET A 265 -15.02 14.15 -50.22
C MET A 265 -15.47 14.56 -48.80
N PHE A 266 -16.71 14.38 -48.47
CA PHE A 266 -17.27 14.63 -47.11
C PHE A 266 -16.60 13.75 -46.07
N PHE A 267 -16.50 12.43 -46.28
CA PHE A 267 -15.79 11.53 -45.35
C PHE A 267 -14.29 11.86 -45.26
N GLY A 268 -13.65 12.20 -46.36
CA GLY A 268 -12.26 12.63 -46.39
C GLY A 268 -12.03 13.87 -45.54
N THR A 269 -12.84 14.91 -45.72
CA THR A 269 -12.78 16.16 -44.94
C THR A 269 -13.07 15.93 -43.47
N PHE A 270 -14.09 15.12 -43.17
CA PHE A 270 -14.44 14.74 -41.82
C PHE A 270 -13.26 14.04 -41.11
N ASN A 271 -12.63 13.05 -41.74
CA ASN A 271 -11.52 12.30 -41.16
C ASN A 271 -10.29 13.19 -40.86
N VAL A 272 -9.97 14.14 -41.76
CA VAL A 272 -8.89 15.10 -41.54
C VAL A 272 -9.22 16.00 -40.32
N ALA A 273 -10.44 16.57 -40.29
CA ALA A 273 -10.86 17.46 -39.23
C ALA A 273 -10.89 16.74 -37.86
N ALA A 274 -11.45 15.52 -37.81
CA ALA A 274 -11.49 14.70 -36.61
C ALA A 274 -10.07 14.27 -36.18
N GLY A 275 -9.19 13.95 -37.11
CA GLY A 275 -7.78 13.63 -36.82
C GLY A 275 -7.02 14.81 -36.21
N VAL A 276 -7.18 16.01 -36.77
CA VAL A 276 -6.55 17.23 -36.23
C VAL A 276 -7.11 17.54 -34.83
N ALA A 277 -8.44 17.45 -34.63
CA ALA A 277 -9.07 17.67 -33.35
C ALA A 277 -8.60 16.63 -32.30
N ALA A 278 -8.51 15.35 -32.67
CA ALA A 278 -7.99 14.30 -31.80
C ALA A 278 -6.53 14.56 -31.41
N LEU A 279 -5.68 14.99 -32.35
CA LEU A 279 -4.28 15.32 -32.07
C LEU A 279 -4.15 16.48 -31.08
N LEU A 280 -4.90 17.55 -31.29
CA LEU A 280 -4.89 18.71 -30.39
C LEU A 280 -5.38 18.31 -28.97
N LEU A 281 -6.48 17.56 -28.91
CA LEU A 281 -7.03 17.08 -27.63
C LEU A 281 -6.02 16.14 -26.92
N GLN A 282 -5.39 15.24 -27.67
CA GLN A 282 -4.39 14.29 -27.16
C GLN A 282 -3.21 15.02 -26.52
N LEU A 283 -2.66 16.01 -27.19
CA LEU A 283 -1.46 16.71 -26.72
C LEU A 283 -1.76 17.72 -25.59
N LEU A 284 -2.90 18.41 -25.67
CA LEU A 284 -3.17 19.52 -24.78
C LEU A 284 -4.00 19.13 -23.55
N LEU A 285 -4.93 18.19 -23.71
CA LEU A 285 -5.95 17.94 -22.70
C LEU A 285 -5.85 16.57 -22.05
N THR A 286 -5.51 15.50 -22.78
CA THR A 286 -5.55 14.12 -22.26
C THR A 286 -4.72 13.96 -20.99
N GLY A 287 -3.48 14.40 -20.96
CA GLY A 287 -2.63 14.31 -19.77
C GLY A 287 -3.10 15.19 -18.61
N ARG A 288 -3.78 16.30 -18.88
CA ARG A 288 -4.37 17.14 -17.82
C ARG A 288 -5.62 16.50 -17.23
N VAL A 289 -6.49 15.97 -18.08
CA VAL A 289 -7.71 15.26 -17.65
C VAL A 289 -7.35 14.05 -16.80
N LEU A 290 -6.44 13.20 -17.24
CA LEU A 290 -6.00 12.02 -16.49
C LEU A 290 -5.39 12.37 -15.13
N ARG A 291 -4.64 13.47 -15.04
CA ARG A 291 -4.04 13.92 -13.77
C ARG A 291 -5.06 14.51 -12.79
N HIS A 292 -6.05 15.27 -13.25
CA HIS A 292 -7.00 15.96 -12.36
C HIS A 292 -8.23 15.12 -12.04
N ALA A 293 -8.79 14.42 -13.03
CA ALA A 293 -9.97 13.59 -12.87
C ALA A 293 -9.65 12.16 -12.41
N GLY A 294 -8.40 11.70 -12.60
CA GLY A 294 -8.00 10.33 -12.37
C GLY A 294 -8.61 9.35 -13.38
N ILE A 295 -8.15 8.10 -13.35
CA ILE A 295 -8.60 7.06 -14.31
C ILE A 295 -10.10 6.79 -14.16
N GLY A 296 -10.58 6.69 -12.91
CA GLY A 296 -11.95 6.27 -12.62
C GLY A 296 -13.03 7.23 -13.13
N LEU A 297 -12.80 8.55 -13.15
CA LEU A 297 -13.76 9.52 -13.71
C LEU A 297 -13.61 9.65 -15.23
N THR A 298 -12.39 9.49 -15.74
CA THR A 298 -12.09 9.62 -17.16
C THR A 298 -12.81 8.56 -18.01
N LEU A 299 -13.08 7.37 -17.45
CA LEU A 299 -13.86 6.30 -18.08
C LEU A 299 -15.28 6.71 -18.51
N PHE A 300 -15.86 7.74 -17.88
CA PHE A 300 -17.22 8.20 -18.19
C PHE A 300 -17.27 9.26 -19.28
N ILE A 301 -16.15 9.87 -19.66
CA ILE A 301 -16.12 11.01 -20.59
C ILE A 301 -16.72 10.61 -21.94
N VAL A 302 -16.26 9.48 -22.52
CA VAL A 302 -16.70 9.05 -23.84
C VAL A 302 -18.18 8.64 -23.85
N PRO A 303 -18.65 7.72 -22.98
CA PRO A 303 -20.05 7.32 -23.01
C PRO A 303 -21.01 8.47 -22.67
N LEU A 304 -20.60 9.45 -21.85
CA LEU A 304 -21.40 10.66 -21.60
C LEU A 304 -21.48 11.58 -22.81
N ALA A 305 -20.35 11.81 -23.49
CA ALA A 305 -20.34 12.62 -24.72
C ALA A 305 -21.16 11.99 -25.84
N LEU A 306 -21.05 10.66 -26.01
CA LEU A 306 -21.88 9.91 -26.98
C LEU A 306 -23.35 9.92 -26.60
N SER A 307 -23.69 9.84 -25.32
CA SER A 307 -25.08 9.94 -24.85
C SER A 307 -25.68 11.32 -25.17
N ALA A 308 -24.95 12.38 -24.87
CA ALA A 308 -25.40 13.75 -25.16
C ALA A 308 -25.59 13.99 -26.65
N THR A 309 -24.66 13.54 -27.50
CA THR A 309 -24.74 13.69 -28.94
C THR A 309 -25.78 12.75 -29.57
N SER A 310 -26.00 11.56 -28.99
CA SER A 310 -27.09 10.65 -29.43
C SER A 310 -28.49 11.23 -29.11
N ILE A 311 -28.65 11.88 -27.95
CA ILE A 311 -29.88 12.64 -27.62
C ILE A 311 -30.06 13.79 -28.60
N GLY A 312 -29.00 14.49 -28.97
CA GLY A 312 -29.02 15.52 -30.03
C GLY A 312 -29.45 14.98 -31.38
N LEU A 313 -29.02 13.77 -31.75
CA LEU A 313 -29.47 13.10 -32.96
C LEU A 313 -30.96 12.76 -32.89
N LEU A 314 -31.45 12.23 -31.79
CA LEU A 314 -32.89 11.97 -31.59
C LEU A 314 -33.76 13.24 -31.68
N ALA A 315 -33.26 14.34 -31.14
CA ALA A 315 -34.00 15.59 -31.08
C ALA A 315 -34.07 16.30 -32.46
N THR A 316 -33.05 16.20 -33.29
CA THR A 316 -32.90 16.99 -34.51
C THR A 316 -33.03 16.17 -35.79
N GLY A 317 -32.63 14.89 -35.78
CA GLY A 317 -32.61 14.01 -36.95
C GLY A 317 -31.72 14.49 -38.10
N THR A 318 -30.72 15.36 -37.80
CA THR A 318 -29.92 16.01 -38.85
C THR A 318 -28.58 15.31 -39.08
N LEU A 319 -28.04 15.44 -40.32
CA LEU A 319 -26.69 14.96 -40.64
C LEU A 319 -25.63 15.62 -39.73
N LEU A 320 -25.83 16.88 -39.32
CA LEU A 320 -24.92 17.57 -38.42
C LEU A 320 -24.86 16.85 -37.08
N ALA A 321 -25.96 16.44 -36.47
CA ALA A 321 -25.99 15.71 -35.20
C ALA A 321 -25.31 14.33 -35.34
N ALA A 322 -25.57 13.61 -36.44
CA ALA A 322 -24.87 12.35 -36.72
C ALA A 322 -23.33 12.55 -36.89
N THR A 323 -22.94 13.67 -37.51
CA THR A 323 -21.52 14.04 -37.68
C THR A 323 -20.88 14.37 -36.33
N LEU A 324 -21.59 15.09 -35.45
CA LEU A 324 -21.13 15.38 -34.09
C LEU A 324 -21.02 14.11 -33.22
N LEU A 325 -21.98 13.19 -33.36
CA LEU A 325 -21.94 11.90 -32.67
C LEU A 325 -20.69 11.13 -33.10
N ARG A 326 -20.44 10.99 -34.40
CA ARG A 326 -19.26 10.34 -34.96
C ARG A 326 -17.95 11.04 -34.57
N ALA A 327 -17.93 12.37 -34.60
CA ALA A 327 -16.77 13.16 -34.20
C ALA A 327 -16.45 12.97 -32.71
N SER A 328 -17.48 12.94 -31.86
CA SER A 328 -17.30 12.70 -30.42
C SER A 328 -16.66 11.33 -30.16
N ASP A 329 -17.12 10.27 -30.83
CA ASP A 329 -16.48 8.97 -30.72
C ASP A 329 -15.03 9.02 -31.22
N GLN A 330 -14.82 9.43 -32.45
CA GLN A 330 -13.50 9.34 -33.12
C GLN A 330 -12.45 10.21 -32.43
N VAL A 331 -12.82 11.44 -32.03
CA VAL A 331 -11.89 12.37 -31.37
C VAL A 331 -11.56 11.90 -29.96
N LEU A 332 -12.56 11.52 -29.14
CA LEU A 332 -12.34 11.13 -27.75
C LEU A 332 -11.75 9.72 -27.63
N ARG A 333 -12.14 8.80 -28.48
CA ARG A 333 -11.63 7.43 -28.50
C ARG A 333 -10.12 7.38 -28.76
N TYR A 334 -9.63 8.10 -29.77
CA TYR A 334 -8.22 8.10 -30.12
C TYR A 334 -7.37 9.04 -29.25
N SER A 335 -7.98 9.87 -28.40
CA SER A 335 -7.27 10.78 -27.50
C SER A 335 -7.34 10.34 -26.03
N ILE A 336 -8.52 10.33 -25.42
CA ILE A 336 -8.70 10.10 -23.97
C ILE A 336 -8.96 8.63 -23.68
N ASP A 337 -9.88 7.99 -24.41
CA ASP A 337 -10.38 6.65 -24.09
C ASP A 337 -9.28 5.59 -24.20
N LYS A 338 -8.52 5.57 -25.27
CA LYS A 338 -7.44 4.60 -25.47
C LYS A 338 -6.38 4.72 -24.39
N ALA A 339 -5.98 5.94 -24.03
CA ALA A 339 -5.03 6.17 -22.93
C ALA A 339 -5.59 5.70 -21.58
N THR A 340 -6.90 5.90 -21.32
CA THR A 340 -7.56 5.51 -20.07
C THR A 340 -7.67 3.99 -19.95
N ILE A 341 -8.09 3.31 -21.03
CA ILE A 341 -8.20 1.84 -21.07
C ILE A 341 -6.81 1.20 -20.86
N GLU A 342 -5.77 1.73 -21.49
CA GLU A 342 -4.41 1.21 -21.31
C GLU A 342 -3.94 1.30 -19.84
N LEU A 343 -4.31 2.36 -19.13
CA LEU A 343 -4.00 2.53 -17.73
C LEU A 343 -4.71 1.52 -16.82
N LEU A 344 -5.87 0.99 -17.21
CA LEU A 344 -6.56 -0.05 -16.44
C LEU A 344 -5.77 -1.36 -16.35
N TYR A 345 -4.87 -1.65 -17.28
CA TYR A 345 -4.06 -2.87 -17.22
C TYR A 345 -2.85 -2.77 -16.28
N LEU A 346 -2.50 -1.58 -15.79
CA LEU A 346 -1.30 -1.39 -14.96
C LEU A 346 -1.34 -2.11 -13.59
N PRO A 347 -2.50 -2.20 -12.87
CA PRO A 347 -2.56 -2.97 -11.62
C PRO A 347 -2.55 -4.48 -11.82
N VAL A 348 -2.72 -4.96 -13.06
CA VAL A 348 -2.74 -6.39 -13.36
C VAL A 348 -1.31 -6.95 -13.27
N PRO A 349 -1.08 -8.10 -12.60
CA PRO A 349 0.24 -8.71 -12.52
C PRO A 349 0.87 -8.93 -13.90
N ALA A 350 2.16 -8.62 -14.04
CA ALA A 350 2.87 -8.68 -15.32
C ALA A 350 2.77 -10.05 -16.01
N SER A 351 2.76 -11.14 -15.22
CA SER A 351 2.57 -12.52 -15.70
C SER A 351 1.22 -12.75 -16.37
N GLN A 352 0.17 -12.04 -15.99
CA GLN A 352 -1.19 -12.18 -16.53
C GLN A 352 -1.53 -11.11 -17.58
N THR A 353 -0.92 -9.92 -17.47
CA THR A 353 -1.23 -8.77 -18.35
C THR A 353 -1.10 -9.12 -19.82
N PHE A 354 -0.05 -9.86 -20.18
CA PHE A 354 0.21 -10.21 -21.57
C PHE A 354 -0.92 -11.05 -22.20
N SER A 355 -1.30 -12.15 -21.56
CA SER A 355 -2.33 -13.07 -22.07
C SER A 355 -3.73 -12.45 -22.03
N VAL A 356 -4.07 -11.84 -20.90
CA VAL A 356 -5.37 -11.19 -20.67
C VAL A 356 -5.58 -10.02 -21.64
N LYS A 357 -4.59 -9.14 -21.76
CA LYS A 357 -4.66 -7.99 -22.65
C LYS A 357 -4.76 -8.43 -24.12
N SER A 358 -3.93 -9.40 -24.53
CA SER A 358 -3.99 -9.93 -25.91
C SER A 358 -5.35 -10.56 -26.22
N PHE A 359 -5.98 -11.23 -25.25
CA PHE A 359 -7.31 -11.79 -25.40
C PHE A 359 -8.40 -10.70 -25.51
N ILE A 360 -8.40 -9.74 -24.58
CA ILE A 360 -9.43 -8.70 -24.53
C ILE A 360 -9.33 -7.78 -25.76
N ASP A 361 -8.15 -7.27 -26.08
CA ASP A 361 -7.94 -6.33 -27.19
C ASP A 361 -8.13 -6.99 -28.56
N THR A 362 -8.01 -8.31 -28.66
CA THR A 362 -8.14 -9.02 -29.93
C THR A 362 -9.49 -9.72 -30.05
N VAL A 363 -9.85 -10.57 -29.08
CA VAL A 363 -11.04 -11.42 -29.18
C VAL A 363 -12.29 -10.66 -28.73
N VAL A 364 -12.25 -10.06 -27.52
CA VAL A 364 -13.43 -9.39 -26.94
C VAL A 364 -13.82 -8.16 -27.78
N TYR A 365 -12.84 -7.38 -28.24
CA TYR A 365 -13.08 -6.24 -29.10
C TYR A 365 -13.77 -6.67 -30.41
N ARG A 366 -13.28 -7.73 -31.09
CA ARG A 366 -13.87 -8.23 -32.34
C ARG A 366 -15.26 -8.86 -32.14
N MET A 367 -15.47 -9.51 -30.99
CA MET A 367 -16.83 -9.95 -30.63
C MET A 367 -17.81 -8.76 -30.54
N GLY A 368 -17.35 -7.64 -29.95
CA GLY A 368 -18.14 -6.41 -29.88
C GLY A 368 -18.49 -5.85 -31.27
N ASP A 369 -17.54 -5.81 -32.21
CA ASP A 369 -17.78 -5.40 -33.61
C ASP A 369 -18.84 -6.31 -34.27
N GLY A 370 -18.71 -7.64 -34.15
CA GLY A 370 -19.61 -8.62 -34.70
C GLY A 370 -21.03 -8.52 -34.12
N LEU A 371 -21.12 -8.42 -32.78
CA LEU A 371 -22.42 -8.24 -32.09
C LEU A 371 -23.08 -6.90 -32.47
N GLY A 372 -22.28 -5.83 -32.60
CA GLY A 372 -22.77 -4.54 -33.11
C GLY A 372 -23.37 -4.63 -34.54
N GLY A 373 -22.69 -5.36 -35.42
CA GLY A 373 -23.20 -5.69 -36.75
C GLY A 373 -24.54 -6.47 -36.70
N LEU A 374 -24.63 -7.45 -35.80
CA LEU A 374 -25.88 -8.20 -35.60
C LEU A 374 -27.02 -7.31 -35.04
N VAL A 375 -26.72 -6.40 -34.14
CA VAL A 375 -27.69 -5.41 -33.62
C VAL A 375 -28.18 -4.52 -34.76
N VAL A 376 -27.31 -3.98 -35.59
CA VAL A 376 -27.67 -3.18 -36.75
C VAL A 376 -28.53 -4.00 -37.71
N LEU A 377 -28.15 -5.24 -38.03
CA LEU A 377 -28.92 -6.13 -38.89
C LEU A 377 -30.34 -6.38 -38.33
N ALA A 378 -30.43 -6.69 -37.03
CA ALA A 378 -31.73 -6.97 -36.40
C ALA A 378 -32.65 -5.75 -36.41
N PHE A 379 -32.18 -4.60 -36.01
CA PHE A 379 -33.01 -3.41 -35.87
C PHE A 379 -33.22 -2.67 -37.21
N ALA A 380 -32.17 -2.47 -38.02
CA ALA A 380 -32.26 -1.72 -39.25
C ALA A 380 -32.84 -2.55 -40.38
N THR A 381 -32.44 -3.83 -40.54
CA THR A 381 -32.84 -4.64 -41.69
C THR A 381 -34.11 -5.44 -41.40
N VAL A 382 -34.24 -6.10 -40.23
CA VAL A 382 -35.39 -6.93 -39.90
C VAL A 382 -36.55 -6.10 -39.37
N LEU A 383 -36.29 -5.14 -38.44
CA LEU A 383 -37.34 -4.29 -37.87
C LEU A 383 -37.61 -3.01 -38.65
N GLY A 384 -36.78 -2.68 -39.65
CA GLY A 384 -36.94 -1.50 -40.50
C GLY A 384 -36.72 -0.15 -39.80
N TRP A 385 -35.98 -0.12 -38.69
CA TRP A 385 -35.67 1.10 -37.97
C TRP A 385 -34.67 1.97 -38.72
N GLY A 386 -34.96 3.24 -38.83
CA GLY A 386 -34.02 4.20 -39.43
C GLY A 386 -32.84 4.53 -38.50
N PRO A 387 -31.86 5.31 -39.02
CA PRO A 387 -30.66 5.68 -38.24
C PRO A 387 -30.97 6.54 -37.01
N VAL A 388 -32.09 7.29 -37.01
CA VAL A 388 -32.48 8.10 -35.83
C VAL A 388 -33.07 7.20 -34.74
N GLU A 389 -33.93 6.24 -35.10
CA GLU A 389 -34.56 5.32 -34.13
C GLU A 389 -33.50 4.40 -33.45
N LEU A 390 -32.45 4.02 -34.16
CA LEU A 390 -31.35 3.24 -33.60
C LEU A 390 -30.60 3.98 -32.47
N ALA A 391 -30.76 5.29 -32.33
CA ALA A 391 -30.20 6.04 -31.25
C ALA A 391 -30.76 5.63 -29.88
N TRP A 392 -31.99 5.07 -29.82
CA TRP A 392 -32.50 4.48 -28.56
C TRP A 392 -31.72 3.24 -28.15
N VAL A 393 -31.39 2.37 -29.12
CA VAL A 393 -30.59 1.18 -28.87
C VAL A 393 -29.17 1.61 -28.40
N LEU A 394 -28.60 2.62 -29.07
CA LEU A 394 -27.31 3.16 -28.71
C LEU A 394 -27.30 3.72 -27.27
N LEU A 395 -28.33 4.45 -26.84
CA LEU A 395 -28.47 4.96 -25.47
C LEU A 395 -28.52 3.84 -24.42
N VAL A 396 -29.22 2.73 -24.71
CA VAL A 396 -29.25 1.56 -23.83
C VAL A 396 -27.87 0.94 -23.71
N LEU A 397 -27.14 0.81 -24.83
CA LEU A 397 -25.75 0.29 -24.84
C LEU A 397 -24.80 1.20 -24.07
N LEU A 398 -24.92 2.52 -24.24
CA LEU A 398 -24.14 3.52 -23.49
C LEU A 398 -24.47 3.49 -22.01
N GLY A 399 -25.70 3.26 -21.60
CA GLY A 399 -26.10 3.02 -20.22
C GLY A 399 -25.41 1.77 -19.63
N GLY A 400 -25.39 0.68 -20.39
CA GLY A 400 -24.63 -0.53 -20.04
C GLY A 400 -23.14 -0.28 -19.94
N TRP A 401 -22.55 0.50 -20.88
CA TRP A 401 -21.14 0.89 -20.81
C TRP A 401 -20.81 1.72 -19.55
N MET A 402 -21.67 2.71 -19.23
CA MET A 402 -21.49 3.49 -17.98
C MET A 402 -21.58 2.61 -16.73
N ALA A 403 -22.50 1.63 -16.71
CA ALA A 403 -22.58 0.68 -15.59
C ALA A 403 -21.31 -0.19 -15.49
N ALA A 404 -20.79 -0.70 -16.61
CA ALA A 404 -19.54 -1.44 -16.65
C ALA A 404 -18.33 -0.57 -16.22
N ALA A 405 -18.30 0.69 -16.63
CA ALA A 405 -17.28 1.66 -16.22
C ALA A 405 -17.33 1.96 -14.70
N ALA A 406 -18.54 2.02 -14.12
CA ALA A 406 -18.69 2.19 -12.67
C ALA A 406 -18.14 1.00 -11.88
N VAL A 407 -18.41 -0.23 -12.37
CA VAL A 407 -17.82 -1.45 -11.77
C VAL A 407 -16.31 -1.45 -11.95
N ALA A 408 -15.79 -1.15 -13.14
CA ALA A 408 -14.36 -1.11 -13.42
C ALA A 408 -13.64 -0.07 -12.53
N ARG A 409 -14.26 1.08 -12.30
CA ARG A 409 -13.73 2.12 -11.39
C ARG A 409 -13.62 1.60 -9.96
N LYS A 410 -14.64 0.92 -9.45
CA LYS A 410 -14.64 0.35 -8.09
C LYS A 410 -13.56 -0.72 -7.95
N GLU A 411 -13.56 -1.68 -8.84
CA GLU A 411 -12.62 -2.81 -8.85
C GLU A 411 -11.17 -2.36 -9.12
N TYR A 412 -10.95 -1.24 -9.82
CA TYR A 412 -9.62 -0.64 -10.03
C TYR A 412 -8.94 -0.27 -8.72
N VAL A 413 -9.69 0.36 -7.79
CA VAL A 413 -9.18 0.75 -6.47
C VAL A 413 -8.87 -0.48 -5.63
N GLU A 414 -9.77 -1.48 -5.64
CA GLU A 414 -9.58 -2.75 -4.92
C GLU A 414 -8.37 -3.52 -5.45
N ASN A 415 -8.18 -3.59 -6.77
CA ASN A 415 -7.02 -4.25 -7.39
C ASN A 415 -5.68 -3.54 -7.15
N LEU A 416 -5.66 -2.20 -7.08
CA LEU A 416 -4.46 -1.47 -6.67
C LEU A 416 -4.04 -1.85 -5.25
N GLN A 417 -5.01 -1.96 -4.35
CA GLN A 417 -4.80 -2.37 -2.97
C GLN A 417 -4.28 -3.82 -2.89
N ASP A 418 -4.88 -4.74 -3.64
CA ASP A 418 -4.47 -6.13 -3.70
C ASP A 418 -3.07 -6.31 -4.31
N SER A 419 -2.72 -5.51 -5.32
CA SER A 419 -1.38 -5.50 -5.91
C SER A 419 -0.29 -5.09 -4.90
N ILE A 420 -0.59 -4.10 -4.04
CA ILE A 420 0.31 -3.69 -2.96
C ILE A 420 0.42 -4.80 -1.90
N LEU A 421 -0.71 -5.42 -1.53
CA LEU A 421 -0.77 -6.53 -0.58
C LEU A 421 -0.01 -7.77 -1.07
N GLN A 422 -0.14 -8.13 -2.34
CA GLN A 422 0.58 -9.27 -2.91
C GLN A 422 2.09 -9.07 -2.88
N HIS A 423 2.59 -7.89 -3.23
CA HIS A 423 4.02 -7.58 -3.11
C HIS A 423 4.51 -7.58 -1.66
N ARG A 424 3.66 -7.16 -0.72
CA ARG A 424 3.93 -7.25 0.70
C ARG A 424 3.95 -8.70 1.18
N LEU A 425 2.97 -9.51 0.79
CA LEU A 425 2.91 -10.94 1.14
C LEU A 425 4.08 -11.72 0.53
N ASP A 426 4.58 -11.36 -0.64
CA ASP A 426 5.77 -11.97 -1.23
C ASP A 426 7.04 -11.53 -0.52
N ALA A 427 7.12 -10.30 -0.03
CA ALA A 427 8.20 -9.82 0.85
C ALA A 427 8.11 -10.42 2.26
N GLU A 428 6.90 -10.57 2.82
CA GLU A 428 6.65 -11.17 4.13
C GLU A 428 6.65 -12.71 4.09
N ARG A 429 6.25 -13.35 2.99
CA ARG A 429 6.38 -14.81 2.77
C ARG A 429 7.83 -15.25 2.73
N GLY A 430 8.76 -14.36 2.46
CA GLY A 430 10.19 -14.59 2.68
C GLY A 430 10.61 -14.57 4.15
N SER A 431 9.81 -14.02 5.09
CA SER A 431 10.25 -13.74 6.47
C SER A 431 9.24 -14.08 7.58
N ALA A 432 7.95 -13.72 7.51
CA ALA A 432 7.09 -13.76 8.68
C ALA A 432 6.36 -15.09 8.95
N PRO A 433 5.72 -15.80 8.01
CA PRO A 433 5.09 -17.09 8.33
C PRO A 433 6.10 -18.21 8.54
N VAL A 434 7.31 -18.09 8.00
CA VAL A 434 8.44 -18.97 8.28
C VAL A 434 9.01 -18.69 9.68
N LEU A 435 9.08 -17.43 10.12
CA LEU A 435 9.56 -17.06 11.45
C LEU A 435 8.57 -17.44 12.56
N GLU A 436 7.28 -17.31 12.35
CA GLU A 436 6.27 -17.68 13.36
C GLU A 436 6.16 -19.21 13.51
N ARG A 437 6.15 -19.96 12.42
CA ARG A 437 6.26 -21.44 12.46
C ARG A 437 7.62 -21.92 12.93
N MET A 438 8.71 -21.33 12.45
CA MET A 438 10.06 -21.66 12.91
C MET A 438 10.27 -21.28 14.38
N ALA A 439 9.72 -20.16 14.86
CA ALA A 439 9.81 -19.78 16.26
C ALA A 439 9.03 -20.77 17.15
N THR A 440 7.81 -21.14 16.77
CA THR A 440 7.02 -22.13 17.48
C THR A 440 7.65 -23.53 17.42
N ASP A 441 8.15 -23.94 16.27
CA ASP A 441 8.84 -25.23 16.10
C ASP A 441 10.19 -25.27 16.83
N ILE A 442 10.97 -24.18 16.81
CA ILE A 442 12.23 -24.05 17.54
C ILE A 442 11.99 -24.01 19.05
N LEU A 443 10.98 -23.27 19.51
CA LEU A 443 10.61 -23.23 20.92
C LEU A 443 10.07 -24.56 21.41
N SER A 444 9.24 -25.25 20.61
CA SER A 444 8.76 -26.59 20.97
C SER A 444 9.86 -27.64 20.98
N ALA A 445 10.83 -27.56 20.06
CA ALA A 445 12.01 -28.43 20.07
C ALA A 445 12.90 -28.17 21.30
N ARG A 446 12.99 -26.93 21.79
CA ARG A 446 13.74 -26.56 23.02
C ARG A 446 13.06 -27.01 24.31
N LEU A 447 11.76 -27.26 24.31
CA LEU A 447 11.07 -27.86 25.47
C LEU A 447 11.47 -29.32 25.74
N SER A 448 12.22 -29.94 24.84
CA SER A 448 12.85 -31.28 25.02
C SER A 448 14.38 -31.22 25.18
N GLY A 449 14.95 -30.03 25.34
CA GLY A 449 16.39 -29.80 25.54
C GLY A 449 16.88 -29.97 26.99
N ASP A 450 18.00 -29.35 27.31
CA ASP A 450 18.48 -29.31 28.67
C ASP A 450 17.64 -28.36 29.55
N THR A 451 17.83 -28.45 30.88
CA THR A 451 17.02 -27.67 31.84
C THR A 451 17.13 -26.15 31.62
N ALA A 452 18.30 -25.66 31.23
CA ALA A 452 18.50 -24.22 30.98
C ALA A 452 17.77 -23.75 29.71
N GLU A 453 17.79 -24.57 28.66
CA GLU A 453 17.08 -24.30 27.44
C GLU A 453 15.55 -24.30 27.62
N ILE A 454 15.03 -25.27 28.42
CA ILE A 454 13.62 -25.36 28.77
C ILE A 454 13.18 -24.14 29.57
N VAL A 455 13.94 -23.76 30.60
CA VAL A 455 13.66 -22.58 31.44
C VAL A 455 13.63 -21.30 30.58
N TYR A 456 14.57 -21.16 29.64
CA TYR A 456 14.61 -20.04 28.70
C TYR A 456 13.38 -20.05 27.78
N ALA A 457 13.04 -21.20 27.20
CA ALA A 457 11.87 -21.35 26.34
C ALA A 457 10.55 -21.04 27.07
N LEU A 458 10.40 -21.53 28.31
CA LEU A 458 9.24 -21.18 29.17
C LEU A 458 9.16 -19.68 29.46
N GLY A 459 10.31 -19.02 29.71
CA GLY A 459 10.35 -17.57 29.87
C GLY A 459 9.91 -16.80 28.63
N LEU A 460 10.21 -17.30 27.41
CA LEU A 460 9.72 -16.72 26.17
C LEU A 460 8.20 -16.94 25.98
N PHE A 461 7.67 -18.10 26.37
CA PHE A 461 6.21 -18.33 26.39
C PHE A 461 5.51 -17.45 27.45
N GLU A 462 6.15 -17.16 28.58
CA GLU A 462 5.64 -16.22 29.58
C GLU A 462 5.53 -14.78 29.03
N MET A 463 6.44 -14.38 28.14
CA MET A 463 6.43 -13.05 27.50
C MET A 463 5.45 -12.96 26.31
N ALA A 464 5.11 -14.07 25.68
CA ALA A 464 4.32 -14.08 24.44
C ALA A 464 2.81 -13.78 24.65
N HIS A 465 2.29 -13.67 25.86
CA HIS A 465 0.90 -13.33 26.21
C HIS A 465 -0.18 -14.14 25.46
N ASP A 466 0.17 -15.32 24.94
CA ASP A 466 -0.76 -16.15 24.19
C ASP A 466 -1.56 -17.02 25.19
N ARG A 467 -2.88 -16.94 25.18
CA ARG A 467 -3.76 -17.79 26.01
C ARG A 467 -3.72 -19.27 25.60
N ALA A 468 -3.16 -19.58 24.45
CA ALA A 468 -3.02 -20.96 23.96
C ALA A 468 -1.61 -21.49 24.28
N VAL A 469 -1.49 -22.25 25.35
CA VAL A 469 -0.23 -22.92 25.70
C VAL A 469 0.04 -24.10 24.78
N HIS A 470 1.28 -24.19 24.26
CA HIS A 470 1.69 -25.32 23.45
C HIS A 470 1.53 -26.65 24.21
N PRO A 471 0.93 -27.72 23.60
CA PRO A 471 0.64 -28.98 24.31
C PRO A 471 1.86 -29.64 24.98
N ALA A 472 3.07 -29.39 24.48
CA ALA A 472 4.31 -29.90 25.07
C ALA A 472 4.59 -29.38 26.48
N VAL A 473 4.07 -28.22 26.88
CA VAL A 473 4.22 -27.67 28.24
C VAL A 473 3.54 -28.56 29.28
N ARG A 474 2.46 -29.24 28.95
CA ARG A 474 1.78 -30.19 29.85
C ARG A 474 2.70 -31.35 30.24
N GLY A 475 3.56 -31.81 29.32
CA GLY A 475 4.52 -32.86 29.60
C GLY A 475 5.62 -32.48 30.59
N LEU A 476 5.88 -31.16 30.77
CA LEU A 476 6.88 -30.65 31.69
C LEU A 476 6.48 -30.71 33.17
N LEU A 477 5.21 -30.98 33.46
CA LEU A 477 4.75 -31.21 34.83
C LEU A 477 5.45 -32.42 35.51
N ALA A 478 5.97 -33.36 34.74
CA ALA A 478 6.72 -34.51 35.22
C ALA A 478 8.25 -34.37 35.06
N HIS A 479 8.75 -33.18 34.76
CA HIS A 479 10.17 -32.95 34.52
C HIS A 479 11.01 -33.12 35.80
N PRO A 480 12.24 -33.69 35.72
CA PRO A 480 13.06 -33.93 36.90
C PRO A 480 13.46 -32.65 37.66
N ALA A 481 13.70 -31.53 36.96
CA ALA A 481 14.06 -30.27 37.57
C ALA A 481 12.85 -29.53 38.15
N PRO A 482 12.85 -29.15 39.44
CA PRO A 482 11.70 -28.48 40.08
C PRO A 482 11.37 -27.11 39.51
N GLU A 483 12.35 -26.32 39.12
CA GLU A 483 12.17 -25.03 38.47
C GLU A 483 11.31 -25.12 37.17
N VAL A 484 11.53 -26.18 36.38
CA VAL A 484 10.75 -26.44 35.14
C VAL A 484 9.30 -26.80 35.47
N ARG A 485 9.10 -27.69 36.47
CA ARG A 485 7.74 -28.06 36.89
C ARG A 485 6.97 -26.85 37.42
N ARG A 486 7.60 -26.04 38.29
CA ARG A 486 7.05 -24.80 38.84
C ARG A 486 6.58 -23.84 37.75
N ARG A 487 7.48 -23.51 36.80
CA ARG A 487 7.14 -22.61 35.69
C ARG A 487 6.05 -23.18 34.75
N ALA A 488 6.06 -24.49 34.53
CA ALA A 488 5.01 -25.13 33.74
C ALA A 488 3.64 -25.01 34.39
N VAL A 489 3.55 -25.21 35.74
CA VAL A 489 2.29 -25.00 36.50
C VAL A 489 1.83 -23.54 36.42
N ALA A 490 2.74 -22.58 36.64
CA ALA A 490 2.42 -21.16 36.58
C ALA A 490 1.91 -20.72 35.17
N LEU A 491 2.48 -21.27 34.11
CA LEU A 491 2.11 -20.97 32.73
C LEU A 491 0.74 -21.58 32.38
N LEU A 492 0.47 -22.80 32.82
CA LEU A 492 -0.80 -23.48 32.64
C LEU A 492 -1.93 -22.84 33.48
N SER A 493 -1.60 -22.28 34.69
CA SER A 493 -2.52 -21.50 35.50
C SER A 493 -2.98 -20.23 34.78
N ARG A 494 -2.04 -19.44 34.24
CA ARG A 494 -2.33 -18.23 33.46
C ARG A 494 -3.16 -18.49 32.18
N ALA A 495 -3.03 -19.69 31.63
CA ALA A 495 -3.75 -20.08 30.42
C ALA A 495 -5.14 -20.66 30.68
N ASP A 496 -5.61 -20.71 31.90
CA ASP A 496 -6.86 -21.36 32.33
C ASP A 496 -6.96 -22.82 31.84
N ASP A 497 -5.84 -23.54 31.78
CA ASP A 497 -5.84 -24.93 31.27
C ASP A 497 -6.31 -25.91 32.32
N LEU A 498 -7.59 -26.16 32.38
CA LEU A 498 -8.22 -27.08 33.32
C LEU A 498 -7.95 -28.56 33.03
N SER A 499 -7.38 -28.87 31.87
CA SER A 499 -7.14 -30.29 31.47
C SER A 499 -6.04 -30.99 32.27
N VAL A 500 -5.19 -30.22 32.98
CA VAL A 500 -4.05 -30.75 33.75
C VAL A 500 -4.35 -30.81 35.25
N ARG A 501 -5.58 -30.54 35.68
CA ARG A 501 -5.98 -30.46 37.10
C ARG A 501 -5.55 -31.68 37.92
N ASP A 502 -5.79 -32.88 37.44
CA ASP A 502 -5.45 -34.12 38.12
C ASP A 502 -3.92 -34.31 38.27
N GLN A 503 -3.18 -33.86 37.26
CA GLN A 503 -1.72 -33.90 37.30
C GLN A 503 -1.16 -32.88 38.28
N VAL A 504 -1.71 -31.68 38.33
CA VAL A 504 -1.31 -30.63 39.26
C VAL A 504 -1.70 -31.05 40.70
N GLN A 505 -2.80 -31.76 40.90
CA GLN A 505 -3.16 -32.30 42.22
C GLN A 505 -2.12 -33.27 42.76
N GLN A 506 -1.47 -34.06 41.89
CA GLN A 506 -0.36 -34.95 42.30
C GLN A 506 0.89 -34.14 42.71
N LEU A 507 1.09 -32.95 42.15
CA LEU A 507 2.23 -32.09 42.54
C LEU A 507 2.09 -31.43 43.91
N LEU A 508 0.95 -31.55 44.59
CA LEU A 508 0.85 -31.22 46.02
C LEU A 508 1.75 -32.10 46.88
N HIS A 509 2.18 -33.25 46.39
CA HIS A 509 3.15 -34.13 47.07
C HIS A 509 4.56 -34.06 46.49
N ASP A 510 4.86 -33.03 45.68
CA ASP A 510 6.17 -32.85 45.09
C ASP A 510 7.25 -32.68 46.17
N PRO A 511 8.48 -33.27 46.01
CA PRO A 511 9.56 -33.08 46.94
C PRO A 511 9.97 -31.60 47.10
N ASP A 512 9.78 -30.78 46.09
CA ASP A 512 10.13 -29.37 46.07
C ASP A 512 8.96 -28.49 46.60
N LEU A 513 9.28 -27.58 47.53
CA LEU A 513 8.34 -26.72 48.18
C LEU A 513 7.69 -25.69 47.27
N GLU A 514 8.46 -25.11 46.34
CA GLU A 514 7.97 -24.07 45.40
C GLU A 514 6.98 -24.71 44.39
N VAL A 515 7.24 -25.95 43.96
CA VAL A 515 6.33 -26.70 43.11
C VAL A 515 5.00 -26.98 43.81
N ARG A 516 5.04 -27.42 45.07
CA ARG A 516 3.82 -27.64 45.90
C ARG A 516 3.03 -26.34 46.06
N THR A 517 3.71 -25.25 46.32
CA THR A 517 3.05 -23.92 46.47
C THR A 517 2.37 -23.49 45.21
N GLU A 518 3.04 -23.63 44.07
CA GLU A 518 2.46 -23.27 42.79
C GLU A 518 1.26 -24.20 42.39
N ALA A 519 1.37 -25.48 42.71
CA ALA A 519 0.28 -26.43 42.53
C ALA A 519 -0.94 -26.08 43.40
N LEU A 520 -0.73 -25.66 44.64
CA LEU A 520 -1.79 -25.22 45.55
C LEU A 520 -2.48 -23.95 44.99
N LEU A 521 -1.69 -22.98 44.53
CA LEU A 521 -2.22 -21.75 43.93
C LEU A 521 -3.09 -22.07 42.72
N TYR A 522 -2.60 -22.91 41.80
CA TYR A 522 -3.37 -23.37 40.64
C TYR A 522 -4.70 -23.99 41.05
N LEU A 523 -4.71 -24.92 41.99
CA LEU A 523 -5.91 -25.63 42.42
C LEU A 523 -6.89 -24.73 43.18
N THR A 524 -6.38 -23.71 43.88
CA THR A 524 -7.21 -22.70 44.57
C THR A 524 -7.87 -21.78 43.57
N GLU A 525 -7.16 -21.35 42.54
CA GLU A 525 -7.63 -20.44 41.51
C GLU A 525 -8.69 -21.11 40.61
N HIS A 526 -8.43 -22.36 40.18
CA HIS A 526 -9.25 -23.07 39.20
C HIS A 526 -10.16 -24.17 39.74
N GLY A 527 -10.10 -24.47 41.04
CA GLY A 527 -10.73 -25.69 41.59
C GLY A 527 -11.88 -25.54 42.57
N HIS A 528 -12.16 -24.34 43.10
CA HIS A 528 -13.02 -24.17 44.28
C HIS A 528 -12.66 -25.14 45.44
N VAL A 529 -11.43 -25.60 45.46
CA VAL A 529 -10.93 -26.50 46.51
C VAL A 529 -10.63 -25.65 47.75
N ASP A 530 -11.11 -26.11 48.89
CA ASP A 530 -10.72 -25.49 50.18
C ASP A 530 -9.21 -25.64 50.37
N PRO A 531 -8.44 -24.55 50.35
CA PRO A 531 -6.95 -24.64 50.49
C PRO A 531 -6.53 -25.37 51.79
N LEU A 532 -7.33 -25.27 52.84
CA LEU A 532 -7.02 -25.92 54.12
C LEU A 532 -7.23 -27.43 54.09
N ALA A 533 -8.28 -27.89 53.46
CA ALA A 533 -8.48 -29.32 53.30
C ALA A 533 -7.33 -29.93 52.47
N SER A 534 -6.83 -29.18 51.49
CA SER A 534 -5.67 -29.61 50.72
C SER A 534 -4.35 -29.58 51.54
N ILE A 535 -4.17 -28.58 52.39
CA ILE A 535 -2.98 -28.49 53.26
C ILE A 535 -3.03 -29.57 54.36
N GLU A 536 -4.18 -29.79 55.01
CA GLU A 536 -4.36 -30.85 55.99
C GLU A 536 -4.09 -32.26 55.39
N SER A 537 -4.38 -32.46 54.10
CA SER A 537 -4.12 -33.71 53.40
C SER A 537 -2.66 -33.98 53.08
N VAL A 538 -1.83 -32.97 53.08
CA VAL A 538 -0.41 -33.05 52.61
C VAL A 538 0.59 -33.20 53.77
N GLY A 539 0.17 -32.95 55.06
CA GLY A 539 0.99 -33.24 56.24
C GLY A 539 2.08 -32.15 56.57
N ASP A 540 2.96 -32.45 57.58
CA ASP A 540 3.90 -31.53 58.18
C ASP A 540 4.83 -30.82 57.16
N PHE A 541 4.77 -29.48 57.18
CA PHE A 541 5.67 -28.62 56.43
C PHE A 541 6.65 -27.92 57.39
N GLU A 542 7.89 -28.29 57.37
CA GLU A 542 8.96 -27.48 57.97
C GLU A 542 9.20 -26.25 57.09
N ASP A 543 8.94 -25.07 57.54
CA ASP A 543 9.22 -23.80 56.93
C ASP A 543 7.97 -22.94 56.49
N PHE A 544 8.31 -21.95 55.81
CA PHE A 544 7.62 -20.82 55.19
C PHE A 544 6.13 -21.07 54.74
N SER A 545 5.82 -22.18 54.08
CA SER A 545 4.45 -22.55 53.71
C SER A 545 3.53 -22.78 54.96
N ILE A 546 4.07 -23.05 56.13
CA ILE A 546 3.29 -23.11 57.39
C ILE A 546 2.79 -21.73 57.72
N ARG A 547 3.61 -20.69 57.65
CA ARG A 547 3.20 -19.30 57.93
C ARG A 547 2.13 -18.84 56.95
N ALA A 548 2.31 -19.11 55.66
CA ALA A 548 1.35 -18.80 54.60
C ALA A 548 0.00 -19.51 54.83
N SER A 549 0.08 -20.78 55.18
CA SER A 549 -1.10 -21.60 55.49
C SER A 549 -1.83 -21.14 56.75
N MET A 550 -1.05 -20.76 57.78
CA MET A 550 -1.64 -20.19 59.03
C MET A 550 -2.31 -18.84 58.76
N VAL A 551 -1.72 -17.97 57.96
CA VAL A 551 -2.33 -16.69 57.56
C VAL A 551 -3.62 -16.92 56.80
N ALA A 552 -3.65 -17.83 55.83
CA ALA A 552 -4.85 -18.18 55.10
C ALA A 552 -5.93 -18.78 55.97
N PHE A 553 -5.56 -19.62 56.94
CA PHE A 553 -6.48 -20.19 57.93
C PHE A 553 -7.10 -19.16 58.88
N LEU A 554 -6.27 -18.30 59.44
CA LEU A 554 -6.68 -17.28 60.37
C LEU A 554 -7.50 -16.16 59.73
N ALA A 555 -7.31 -15.90 58.43
CA ALA A 555 -8.04 -14.88 57.68
C ALA A 555 -9.45 -15.28 57.25
N ARG A 556 -9.93 -16.51 57.56
CA ARG A 556 -11.28 -16.95 57.23
C ARG A 556 -12.39 -16.11 57.90
N PRO A 557 -13.47 -15.82 57.17
CA PRO A 557 -14.59 -15.10 57.77
C PRO A 557 -15.24 -15.88 58.93
N GLY A 558 -15.40 -15.26 60.09
CA GLY A 558 -16.19 -15.79 61.24
C GLY A 558 -15.62 -15.55 62.65
N ARG A 559 -14.35 -15.14 62.79
CA ARG A 559 -13.74 -14.84 64.12
C ARG A 559 -12.81 -13.64 64.03
N ALA A 560 -13.23 -12.48 64.57
CA ALA A 560 -12.43 -11.23 64.51
C ALA A 560 -11.04 -11.35 65.17
N GLN A 561 -10.90 -12.20 66.21
CA GLN A 561 -9.62 -12.43 66.85
C GLN A 561 -8.63 -13.17 65.94
N ASN A 562 -9.07 -14.06 65.08
CA ASN A 562 -8.25 -14.78 64.14
C ASN A 562 -7.74 -13.88 63.00
N ALA A 563 -8.59 -12.94 62.57
CA ALA A 563 -8.22 -11.97 61.53
C ALA A 563 -7.10 -11.02 62.00
N GLU A 564 -7.11 -10.60 63.25
CA GLU A 564 -6.03 -9.76 63.83
C GLU A 564 -4.74 -10.55 63.98
N ALA A 565 -4.79 -11.82 64.36
CA ALA A 565 -3.60 -12.69 64.42
C ALA A 565 -3.00 -12.93 63.02
N ALA A 566 -3.84 -13.16 62.01
CA ALA A 566 -3.43 -13.26 60.64
C ALA A 566 -2.73 -11.97 60.15
N ARG A 567 -3.28 -10.82 60.51
CA ARG A 567 -2.73 -9.51 60.16
C ARG A 567 -1.40 -9.25 60.82
N MET A 568 -1.21 -9.55 62.09
CA MET A 568 0.07 -9.42 62.75
C MET A 568 1.13 -10.33 62.16
N MET A 569 0.78 -11.54 61.79
CA MET A 569 1.67 -12.49 61.15
C MET A 569 2.08 -12.04 59.73
N LEU A 570 1.13 -11.60 58.95
CA LEU A 570 1.37 -11.09 57.58
C LEU A 570 2.17 -9.77 57.62
N ALA A 571 1.92 -8.88 58.58
CA ALA A 571 2.70 -7.67 58.77
C ALA A 571 4.14 -8.00 59.07
N LYS A 572 4.39 -8.99 59.95
CA LYS A 572 5.74 -9.48 60.22
C LYS A 572 6.42 -10.07 58.99
N MET A 573 5.68 -10.82 58.13
CA MET A 573 6.20 -11.36 56.87
C MET A 573 6.54 -10.24 55.89
N ALA A 574 5.71 -9.20 55.83
CA ALA A 574 5.91 -8.08 54.91
C ALA A 574 7.10 -7.15 55.31
N GLU A 575 7.47 -7.12 56.57
CA GLU A 575 8.55 -6.30 57.15
C GLU A 575 9.85 -7.07 57.27
N GLU A 576 9.93 -8.36 56.93
CA GLU A 576 11.09 -9.21 57.13
C GLU A 576 12.24 -8.83 56.18
N ALA A 577 13.42 -8.47 56.71
CA ALA A 577 14.56 -8.00 55.93
C ALA A 577 15.52 -9.13 55.48
N GLY A 578 16.38 -8.88 54.51
CA GLY A 578 17.39 -9.81 54.03
C GLY A 578 16.92 -10.78 52.92
N PRO A 579 17.78 -11.68 52.45
CA PRO A 579 17.46 -12.61 51.34
C PRO A 579 16.37 -13.63 51.70
N GLU A 580 16.29 -14.11 52.91
CA GLU A 580 15.21 -14.96 53.39
C GLU A 580 13.93 -14.14 53.52
N GLY A 581 14.02 -12.89 53.96
CA GLY A 581 12.90 -11.95 54.00
C GLY A 581 12.31 -11.61 52.62
N GLN A 582 13.11 -11.60 51.56
CA GLN A 582 12.63 -11.43 50.18
C GLN A 582 11.61 -12.53 49.86
N ARG A 583 11.94 -13.79 50.11
CA ARG A 583 11.02 -14.93 49.85
C ARG A 583 9.75 -14.78 50.67
N THR A 584 9.89 -14.40 51.94
CA THR A 584 8.75 -14.20 52.83
C THR A 584 7.84 -13.08 52.40
N ARG A 585 8.42 -11.91 51.96
CA ARG A 585 7.66 -10.79 51.41
C ARG A 585 6.98 -11.15 50.09
N LEU A 586 7.65 -11.91 49.23
CA LEU A 586 7.05 -12.39 47.99
C LEU A 586 5.80 -13.23 48.21
N GLU A 587 5.87 -14.16 49.15
CA GLU A 587 4.72 -14.99 49.49
C GLU A 587 3.59 -14.21 50.21
N ALA A 588 3.97 -13.27 51.06
CA ALA A 588 3.00 -12.36 51.64
C ALA A 588 2.24 -11.61 50.55
N ALA A 589 2.95 -11.09 49.53
CA ALA A 589 2.34 -10.42 48.41
C ALA A 589 1.39 -11.34 47.60
N ARG A 590 1.82 -12.57 47.32
CA ARG A 590 1.00 -13.57 46.61
C ARG A 590 -0.27 -13.93 47.38
N LEU A 591 -0.15 -14.17 48.69
CA LEU A 591 -1.27 -14.55 49.55
C LEU A 591 -2.33 -13.47 49.66
N ILE A 592 -1.95 -12.20 49.79
CA ILE A 592 -2.89 -11.09 49.98
C ILE A 592 -3.92 -11.06 48.82
N GLY A 593 -3.54 -11.42 47.59
CA GLY A 593 -4.43 -11.44 46.45
C GLY A 593 -5.61 -12.42 46.57
N PHE A 594 -5.51 -13.43 47.41
CA PHE A 594 -6.54 -14.46 47.66
C PHE A 594 -7.24 -14.35 49.01
N LEU A 595 -6.74 -13.43 49.86
CA LEU A 595 -7.31 -13.25 51.20
C LEU A 595 -8.43 -12.20 51.18
N PRO A 596 -9.35 -12.23 52.21
CA PRO A 596 -10.36 -11.20 52.33
C PRO A 596 -9.77 -9.81 52.54
N ASP A 597 -10.55 -8.78 52.36
CA ASP A 597 -10.28 -7.34 52.32
C ASP A 597 -9.72 -6.74 53.63
N LEU A 598 -8.73 -7.35 54.26
CA LEU A 598 -8.22 -6.96 55.58
C LEU A 598 -6.77 -6.43 55.57
N PHE A 599 -6.05 -6.57 54.46
CA PHE A 599 -4.60 -6.41 54.42
C PHE A 599 -4.12 -5.22 53.57
N ASP A 600 -4.90 -4.16 53.51
CA ASP A 600 -4.61 -2.98 52.70
C ASP A 600 -3.31 -2.26 53.09
N ARG A 601 -2.90 -2.26 54.34
CA ARG A 601 -1.72 -1.63 54.82
C ARG A 601 -0.46 -2.41 54.38
N GLU A 602 -0.50 -3.70 54.53
CA GLU A 602 0.57 -4.63 54.21
C GLU A 602 0.78 -4.65 52.67
N LEU A 603 -0.30 -4.65 51.90
CA LEU A 603 -0.21 -4.58 50.46
C LEU A 603 0.39 -3.25 49.95
N ARG A 604 0.06 -2.12 50.61
CA ARG A 604 0.70 -0.83 50.28
C ARG A 604 2.19 -0.85 50.53
N LEU A 605 2.66 -1.53 51.59
CA LEU A 605 4.08 -1.69 51.87
C LEU A 605 4.77 -2.52 50.79
N LEU A 606 4.18 -3.66 50.44
CA LEU A 606 4.73 -4.57 49.43
C LEU A 606 4.70 -3.98 47.99
N LEU A 607 3.75 -3.10 47.69
CA LEU A 607 3.72 -2.35 46.44
C LEU A 607 4.91 -1.38 46.28
N GLN A 608 5.53 -0.98 47.44
CA GLN A 608 6.69 -0.09 47.47
C GLN A 608 8.02 -0.84 47.69
N ASP A 609 8.00 -2.18 47.66
CA ASP A 609 9.19 -3.00 47.85
C ASP A 609 10.25 -2.69 46.78
N GLU A 610 11.52 -2.69 47.23
CA GLU A 610 12.67 -2.48 46.32
C GLU A 610 12.90 -3.69 45.40
N ASP A 611 12.43 -4.87 45.82
CA ASP A 611 12.55 -6.07 45.02
C ASP A 611 11.44 -6.15 43.97
N THR A 612 11.85 -6.29 42.71
CA THR A 612 10.94 -6.28 41.55
C THR A 612 9.95 -7.47 41.55
N ASP A 613 10.34 -8.64 42.07
CA ASP A 613 9.46 -9.81 42.09
C ASP A 613 8.39 -9.68 43.18
N VAL A 614 8.75 -9.10 44.33
CA VAL A 614 7.81 -8.77 45.41
C VAL A 614 6.81 -7.72 44.94
N ALA A 615 7.29 -6.64 44.31
CA ALA A 615 6.44 -5.59 43.78
C ALA A 615 5.50 -6.12 42.68
N ARG A 616 6.00 -6.99 41.82
CA ARG A 616 5.20 -7.65 40.76
C ARG A 616 4.06 -8.46 41.34
N ALA A 617 4.35 -9.27 42.35
CA ALA A 617 3.33 -10.07 43.03
C ALA A 617 2.31 -9.18 43.77
N ALA A 618 2.76 -8.09 44.40
CA ALA A 618 1.88 -7.13 45.04
C ALA A 618 0.95 -6.40 44.07
N ILE A 619 1.45 -6.05 42.86
CA ILE A 619 0.63 -5.47 41.81
C ILE A 619 -0.48 -6.46 41.35
N ALA A 620 -0.11 -7.72 41.13
CA ALA A 620 -1.06 -8.78 40.79
C ALA A 620 -2.14 -8.98 41.90
N ALA A 621 -1.71 -8.97 43.13
CA ALA A 621 -2.61 -9.04 44.31
C ALA A 621 -3.58 -7.85 44.33
N ALA A 622 -3.11 -6.64 44.10
CA ALA A 622 -3.95 -5.44 44.03
C ALA A 622 -4.96 -5.50 42.87
N ALA A 623 -4.60 -6.12 41.73
CA ALA A 623 -5.49 -6.38 40.61
C ALA A 623 -6.64 -7.32 40.98
N ASN A 624 -6.35 -8.39 41.75
CA ASN A 624 -7.37 -9.34 42.25
C ASN A 624 -8.37 -8.68 43.21
N LEU A 625 -7.88 -7.82 44.10
CA LEU A 625 -8.71 -7.12 45.09
C LEU A 625 -9.55 -5.97 44.48
N LYS A 626 -9.18 -5.42 43.33
CA LYS A 626 -9.89 -4.35 42.60
C LYS A 626 -10.25 -3.11 43.41
N LYS A 627 -9.41 -2.74 44.42
CA LYS A 627 -9.61 -1.56 45.25
C LYS A 627 -8.93 -0.33 44.67
N ARG A 628 -9.69 0.72 44.43
CA ARG A 628 -9.17 1.99 43.82
C ARG A 628 -8.02 2.63 44.58
N ILE A 629 -7.92 2.36 45.92
CA ILE A 629 -6.85 2.91 46.76
C ILE A 629 -5.43 2.51 46.35
N PHE A 630 -5.28 1.45 45.56
CA PHE A 630 -4.00 0.97 45.03
C PHE A 630 -3.64 1.53 43.65
N VAL A 631 -4.60 2.09 42.91
CA VAL A 631 -4.42 2.51 41.53
C VAL A 631 -3.29 3.51 41.37
N GLY A 632 -3.24 4.57 42.19
CA GLY A 632 -2.19 5.57 42.14
C GLY A 632 -0.80 4.94 42.37
N ARG A 633 -0.70 4.01 43.35
CA ARG A 633 0.59 3.33 43.62
C ARG A 633 1.02 2.41 42.50
N ILE A 634 0.09 1.74 41.84
CA ILE A 634 0.43 0.91 40.65
C ILE A 634 0.91 1.79 39.50
N ILE A 635 0.29 2.96 39.28
CA ILE A 635 0.71 3.91 38.26
C ILE A 635 2.12 4.44 38.55
N GLU A 636 2.41 4.82 39.80
CA GLU A 636 3.75 5.27 40.21
C GLU A 636 4.83 4.20 39.93
N ARG A 637 4.49 2.91 40.10
CA ARG A 637 5.44 1.80 39.85
C ARG A 637 5.70 1.54 38.35
N MET A 638 4.95 2.16 37.46
CA MET A 638 5.24 2.11 36.00
C MET A 638 6.52 2.90 35.64
N GLU A 639 7.13 3.63 36.58
CA GLU A 639 8.47 4.21 36.41
C GLU A 639 9.54 3.13 36.21
N GLU A 640 9.31 1.91 36.71
CA GLU A 640 10.20 0.77 36.51
C GLU A 640 9.81 -0.07 35.28
N PRO A 641 10.65 -0.11 34.23
CA PRO A 641 10.28 -0.82 32.97
C PRO A 641 9.93 -2.31 33.20
N ALA A 642 10.55 -2.96 34.18
CA ALA A 642 10.31 -4.37 34.50
C ALA A 642 8.90 -4.63 35.09
N LEU A 643 8.23 -3.60 35.63
CA LEU A 643 6.91 -3.68 36.23
C LEU A 643 5.79 -3.18 35.28
N VAL A 644 6.13 -2.48 34.19
CA VAL A 644 5.14 -1.91 33.25
C VAL A 644 4.14 -2.95 32.75
N PRO A 645 4.55 -4.13 32.26
CA PRO A 645 3.60 -5.09 31.68
C PRO A 645 2.55 -5.56 32.72
N VAL A 646 2.99 -5.90 33.94
CA VAL A 646 2.07 -6.35 34.99
C VAL A 646 1.19 -5.21 35.50
N ALA A 647 1.72 -3.98 35.56
CA ALA A 647 0.94 -2.81 35.94
C ALA A 647 -0.16 -2.50 34.92
N ILE A 648 0.12 -2.61 33.61
CA ILE A 648 -0.89 -2.45 32.54
C ILE A 648 -2.02 -3.48 32.73
N GLU A 649 -1.68 -4.76 32.89
CA GLU A 649 -2.65 -5.83 33.08
C GLU A 649 -3.49 -5.61 34.36
N ALA A 650 -2.81 -5.28 35.45
CA ALA A 650 -3.45 -4.99 36.74
C ALA A 650 -4.44 -3.83 36.61
N LEU A 651 -4.00 -2.69 36.08
CA LEU A 651 -4.84 -1.50 35.90
C LEU A 651 -6.00 -1.76 34.94
N ALA A 652 -5.76 -2.49 33.85
CA ALA A 652 -6.82 -2.87 32.91
C ALA A 652 -7.96 -3.67 33.58
N SER A 653 -7.63 -4.50 34.58
CA SER A 653 -8.60 -5.30 35.29
C SER A 653 -9.66 -4.47 36.07
N PHE A 654 -9.35 -3.21 36.38
CA PHE A 654 -10.29 -2.27 37.03
C PHE A 654 -11.36 -1.73 36.06
N GLY A 655 -11.13 -1.80 34.76
CA GLY A 655 -12.05 -1.32 33.73
C GLY A 655 -12.34 0.18 33.82
N ASP A 656 -13.56 0.58 33.45
CA ASP A 656 -14.00 2.00 33.39
C ASP A 656 -13.88 2.78 34.72
N ARG A 657 -13.82 2.08 35.82
CA ARG A 657 -13.80 2.71 37.18
C ARG A 657 -12.60 3.62 37.39
N ILE A 658 -11.52 3.41 36.65
CA ILE A 658 -10.25 4.16 36.79
C ILE A 658 -9.91 5.04 35.61
N VAL A 659 -10.69 5.06 34.54
CA VAL A 659 -10.42 5.86 33.33
C VAL A 659 -10.27 7.34 33.67
N GLY A 660 -11.12 7.88 34.57
CA GLY A 660 -10.97 9.27 35.03
C GLY A 660 -9.66 9.51 35.79
N THR A 661 -9.27 8.56 36.65
CA THR A 661 -7.97 8.62 37.35
C THR A 661 -6.79 8.55 36.38
N LEU A 662 -6.84 7.65 35.41
CA LEU A 662 -5.81 7.56 34.35
C LEU A 662 -5.71 8.86 33.54
N ARG A 663 -6.85 9.50 33.23
CA ARG A 663 -6.88 10.82 32.58
C ARG A 663 -6.17 11.88 33.43
N ASP A 664 -6.48 11.93 34.73
CA ASP A 664 -5.86 12.91 35.64
C ASP A 664 -4.34 12.76 35.65
N PHE A 665 -3.83 11.52 35.79
CA PHE A 665 -2.38 11.22 35.73
C PHE A 665 -1.77 11.49 34.35
N LEU A 666 -2.52 11.29 33.27
CA LEU A 666 -2.05 11.50 31.90
C LEU A 666 -1.80 12.99 31.62
N VAL A 667 -2.61 13.89 32.17
CA VAL A 667 -2.51 15.34 31.95
C VAL A 667 -1.70 16.07 33.04
N ASP A 668 -1.34 15.39 34.12
CA ASP A 668 -0.61 15.99 35.24
C ASP A 668 0.86 16.25 34.84
N PRO A 669 1.30 17.52 34.79
CA PRO A 669 2.67 17.84 34.44
C PRO A 669 3.71 17.44 35.52
N GLU A 670 3.30 17.21 36.76
CA GLU A 670 4.18 16.76 37.87
C GLU A 670 4.48 15.25 37.77
N MET A 671 3.66 14.49 37.00
CA MET A 671 3.91 13.07 36.80
C MET A 671 5.08 12.85 35.83
N PRO A 672 6.02 11.93 36.15
CA PRO A 672 7.13 11.59 35.25
C PRO A 672 6.62 11.24 33.85
N ILE A 673 7.28 11.82 32.84
CA ILE A 673 6.83 11.68 31.45
C ILE A 673 6.84 10.23 30.98
N ASP A 674 7.77 9.41 31.48
CA ASP A 674 7.86 7.99 31.12
C ASP A 674 6.63 7.22 31.60
N VAL A 675 6.13 7.51 32.82
CA VAL A 675 4.88 6.94 33.33
C VAL A 675 3.68 7.39 32.48
N ARG A 676 3.63 8.68 32.13
CA ARG A 676 2.55 9.22 31.29
C ARG A 676 2.50 8.54 29.90
N ARG A 677 3.64 8.17 29.35
CA ARG A 677 3.76 7.50 28.04
C ARG A 677 3.25 6.07 28.03
N GLU A 678 3.19 5.41 29.20
CA GLU A 678 2.67 4.05 29.35
C GLU A 678 1.14 4.01 29.59
N ILE A 679 0.52 5.10 30.05
CA ILE A 679 -0.92 5.17 30.32
C ILE A 679 -1.78 4.86 29.08
N PRO A 680 -1.43 5.29 27.84
CA PRO A 680 -2.17 4.91 26.63
C PRO A 680 -2.33 3.40 26.44
N ASP A 681 -1.34 2.60 26.81
CA ASP A 681 -1.42 1.14 26.72
C ASP A 681 -2.38 0.54 27.75
N VAL A 682 -2.46 1.15 28.95
CA VAL A 682 -3.50 0.80 29.95
C VAL A 682 -4.90 1.10 29.40
N LEU A 683 -5.11 2.27 28.80
CA LEU A 683 -6.39 2.66 28.22
C LEU A 683 -6.76 1.77 27.03
N LEU A 684 -5.78 1.36 26.22
CA LEU A 684 -5.94 0.37 25.16
C LEU A 684 -6.40 -0.97 25.73
N ALA A 685 -5.76 -1.45 26.78
CA ALA A 685 -6.12 -2.73 27.42
C ALA A 685 -7.52 -2.69 28.06
N ILE A 686 -7.95 -1.54 28.59
CA ILE A 686 -9.32 -1.34 29.09
C ILE A 686 -10.32 -1.40 27.92
N GLY A 687 -10.01 -0.81 26.79
CA GLY A 687 -10.73 -0.97 25.52
C GLY A 687 -12.16 -0.41 25.48
N THR A 688 -12.58 0.45 26.41
CA THR A 688 -13.94 1.01 26.47
C THR A 688 -14.08 2.33 25.69
N VAL A 689 -15.32 2.80 25.51
CA VAL A 689 -15.58 4.10 24.85
C VAL A 689 -15.02 5.25 25.68
N ALA A 690 -15.09 5.16 27.02
CA ALA A 690 -14.52 6.17 27.91
C ALA A 690 -12.99 6.26 27.74
N ALA A 691 -12.30 5.12 27.69
CA ALA A 691 -10.87 5.04 27.43
C ALA A 691 -10.49 5.60 26.04
N GLN A 692 -11.29 5.28 25.01
CA GLN A 692 -11.11 5.82 23.66
C GLN A 692 -11.23 7.36 23.63
N ASN A 693 -12.18 7.93 24.36
CA ASN A 693 -12.35 9.40 24.42
C ASN A 693 -11.13 10.07 25.08
N VAL A 694 -10.63 9.52 26.19
CA VAL A 694 -9.42 10.04 26.84
C VAL A 694 -8.21 9.98 25.88
N LEU A 695 -8.01 8.87 25.17
CA LEU A 695 -6.97 8.76 24.17
C LEU A 695 -7.14 9.80 23.06
N THR A 696 -8.38 10.05 22.59
CA THR A 696 -8.66 11.01 21.53
C THR A 696 -8.37 12.45 21.97
N GLU A 697 -8.66 12.81 23.21
CA GLU A 697 -8.29 14.12 23.76
C GLU A 697 -6.77 14.25 23.90
N SER A 698 -6.09 13.18 24.28
CA SER A 698 -4.63 13.17 24.56
C SER A 698 -3.76 13.17 23.30
N VAL A 699 -4.32 12.95 22.09
CA VAL A 699 -3.55 13.15 20.84
C VAL A 699 -3.17 14.62 20.59
N LEU A 700 -3.70 15.55 21.36
CA LEU A 700 -3.36 16.97 21.32
C LEU A 700 -2.20 17.34 22.27
N ASP A 701 -1.63 16.38 23.02
CA ASP A 701 -0.52 16.64 23.94
C ASP A 701 0.72 17.15 23.20
N ASN A 702 1.52 17.97 23.87
CA ASN A 702 2.74 18.53 23.30
C ASN A 702 3.87 17.49 23.14
N ASP A 703 3.89 16.46 24.01
CA ASP A 703 4.90 15.39 23.91
C ASP A 703 4.64 14.50 22.70
N VAL A 704 5.61 14.47 21.78
CA VAL A 704 5.51 13.75 20.49
C VAL A 704 5.43 12.24 20.69
N VAL A 705 6.13 11.72 21.72
CA VAL A 705 6.17 10.27 22.04
C VAL A 705 4.84 9.85 22.65
N LEU A 706 4.31 10.64 23.59
CA LEU A 706 2.98 10.41 24.16
C LEU A 706 1.88 10.44 23.09
N ARG A 707 1.93 11.44 22.18
CA ARG A 707 1.01 11.46 21.02
C ARG A 707 1.11 10.21 20.18
N TYR A 708 2.33 9.72 19.91
CA TYR A 708 2.53 8.48 19.16
C TYR A 708 1.85 7.29 19.84
N HIS A 709 2.04 7.11 21.17
CA HIS A 709 1.39 6.05 21.94
C HIS A 709 -0.15 6.16 21.90
N CYS A 710 -0.69 7.37 22.05
CA CYS A 710 -2.13 7.62 21.91
C CYS A 710 -2.67 7.27 20.51
N ILE A 711 -1.98 7.70 19.44
CA ILE A 711 -2.33 7.41 18.05
C ILE A 711 -2.25 5.89 17.80
N ALA A 712 -1.21 5.22 18.29
CA ALA A 712 -1.04 3.78 18.15
C ALA A 712 -2.15 3.00 18.86
N ALA A 713 -2.47 3.39 20.11
CA ALA A 713 -3.55 2.81 20.89
C ALA A 713 -4.92 2.99 20.21
N LEU A 714 -5.23 4.18 19.71
CA LEU A 714 -6.46 4.45 18.97
C LEU A 714 -6.59 3.61 17.70
N ASN A 715 -5.50 3.46 16.94
CA ASN A 715 -5.48 2.60 15.75
C ASN A 715 -5.81 1.15 16.11
N LYS A 716 -5.21 0.63 17.19
CA LYS A 716 -5.43 -0.74 17.64
C LYS A 716 -6.86 -0.94 18.16
N LEU A 717 -7.41 0.04 18.89
CA LEU A 717 -8.81 0.05 19.29
C LEU A 717 -9.77 0.07 18.09
N GLY A 718 -9.46 0.84 17.05
CA GLY A 718 -10.24 0.86 15.81
C GLY A 718 -10.23 -0.47 15.06
N GLN A 719 -9.15 -1.25 15.16
CA GLN A 719 -9.07 -2.62 14.62
C GLN A 719 -9.89 -3.61 15.45
N LEU A 720 -9.80 -3.51 16.79
CA LEU A 720 -10.54 -4.38 17.71
C LEU A 720 -12.05 -4.08 17.70
N HIS A 721 -12.41 -2.83 17.43
CA HIS A 721 -13.81 -2.36 17.48
C HIS A 721 -14.17 -1.51 16.23
N PRO A 722 -14.29 -2.09 15.03
CA PRO A 722 -14.46 -1.35 13.77
C PRO A 722 -15.68 -0.43 13.68
N GLY A 723 -16.67 -0.63 14.55
CA GLY A 723 -17.91 0.17 14.61
C GLY A 723 -17.85 1.43 15.49
N ARG A 724 -16.74 1.70 16.17
CA ARG A 724 -16.63 2.84 17.09
C ARG A 724 -16.05 4.06 16.37
N PRO A 725 -16.80 5.15 16.20
CA PRO A 725 -16.29 6.37 15.58
C PRO A 725 -15.30 7.08 16.53
N VAL A 726 -14.28 7.69 15.93
CA VAL A 726 -13.41 8.67 16.59
C VAL A 726 -13.88 10.09 16.23
N ASP A 727 -13.53 11.10 17.03
CA ASP A 727 -13.81 12.49 16.67
C ASP A 727 -12.97 12.89 15.46
N ARG A 728 -13.64 12.91 14.29
CA ARG A 728 -13.02 13.19 13.01
C ARG A 728 -12.33 14.56 12.97
N LYS A 729 -12.89 15.57 13.62
CA LYS A 729 -12.33 16.92 13.60
C LYS A 729 -11.02 17.00 14.37
N ILE A 730 -10.93 16.34 15.50
CA ILE A 730 -9.69 16.26 16.29
C ILE A 730 -8.62 15.56 15.46
N ILE A 731 -8.93 14.41 14.87
CA ILE A 731 -7.97 13.64 14.07
C ILE A 731 -7.52 14.43 12.82
N GLU A 732 -8.42 15.13 12.14
CA GLU A 732 -8.07 16.00 11.00
C GLU A 732 -7.15 17.16 11.42
N SER A 733 -7.38 17.75 12.59
CA SER A 733 -6.54 18.83 13.12
C SER A 733 -5.14 18.34 13.48
N VAL A 734 -5.05 17.18 14.14
CA VAL A 734 -3.76 16.56 14.47
C VAL A 734 -3.02 16.13 13.20
N LEU A 735 -3.72 15.56 12.23
CA LEU A 735 -3.13 15.19 10.93
C LEU A 735 -2.55 16.42 10.21
N ALA A 736 -3.27 17.54 10.21
CA ALA A 736 -2.77 18.78 9.62
C ALA A 736 -1.51 19.29 10.36
N ALA A 737 -1.50 19.22 11.70
CA ALA A 737 -0.33 19.60 12.49
C ALA A 737 0.87 18.68 12.23
N GLU A 738 0.69 17.35 12.13
CA GLU A 738 1.77 16.40 11.80
C GLU A 738 2.32 16.63 10.38
N ILE A 739 1.47 16.92 9.40
CA ILE A 739 1.92 17.25 8.03
C ILE A 739 2.73 18.56 8.03
N LEU A 740 2.28 19.60 8.72
CA LEU A 740 3.01 20.87 8.83
C LEU A 740 4.33 20.69 9.59
N GLY A 741 4.34 19.86 10.65
CA GLY A 741 5.56 19.46 11.36
C GLY A 741 6.57 18.79 10.44
N HIS A 742 6.11 17.89 9.60
CA HIS A 742 6.96 17.19 8.63
C HIS A 742 7.55 18.14 7.57
N TYR A 743 6.77 19.12 7.11
CA TYR A 743 7.30 20.19 6.26
C TYR A 743 8.34 21.06 6.97
N ARG A 744 8.17 21.33 8.27
CA ARG A 744 9.17 22.01 9.08
C ARG A 744 10.47 21.20 9.16
N SER A 745 10.39 19.89 9.31
CA SER A 745 11.56 19.00 9.29
C SER A 745 12.32 19.06 7.97
N TYR A 746 11.65 19.23 6.81
CA TYR A 746 12.32 19.51 5.54
C TYR A 746 13.05 20.85 5.52
N GLN A 747 12.48 21.92 6.10
CA GLN A 747 13.18 23.23 6.20
C GLN A 747 14.46 23.08 7.03
N VAL A 748 14.36 22.46 8.20
CA VAL A 748 15.51 22.23 9.09
C VAL A 748 16.58 21.41 8.39
N MET A 749 16.21 20.27 7.81
CA MET A 749 17.16 19.40 7.09
C MET A 749 17.82 20.12 5.93
N GLY A 750 17.05 20.88 5.13
CA GLY A 750 17.57 21.62 3.97
C GLY A 750 18.54 22.72 4.36
N THR A 751 18.27 23.44 5.44
CA THR A 751 19.16 24.52 5.95
C THR A 751 20.44 23.94 6.55
N LEU A 752 20.36 22.84 7.28
CA LEU A 752 21.53 22.18 7.87
C LEU A 752 22.38 21.46 6.81
N THR A 753 21.76 20.75 5.84
CA THR A 753 22.49 19.97 4.81
C THR A 753 23.29 20.85 3.86
N ARG A 754 22.86 22.09 3.57
CA ARG A 754 23.63 23.04 2.75
C ARG A 754 24.95 23.45 3.40
N SER A 755 25.15 23.15 4.63
CA SER A 755 26.11 23.78 5.51
C SER A 755 27.04 22.86 6.26
N LEU A 756 26.69 21.60 6.40
CA LEU A 756 27.44 20.62 7.17
C LEU A 756 28.41 19.88 6.24
N SER A 757 29.69 19.77 6.66
CA SER A 757 30.66 18.85 6.09
C SER A 757 30.16 17.40 6.22
N ASP A 758 30.79 16.44 5.56
CA ASP A 758 30.42 15.01 5.60
C ASP A 758 30.41 14.42 7.03
N ASP A 759 31.07 15.08 8.00
CA ASP A 759 31.15 14.68 9.42
C ASP A 759 29.84 14.85 10.22
N ALA A 760 28.82 15.55 9.71
CA ALA A 760 27.53 15.71 10.41
C ALA A 760 26.54 14.56 10.16
N GLY A 761 27.04 13.37 9.90
CA GLY A 761 26.27 12.14 9.74
C GLY A 761 25.19 11.92 10.81
N PRO A 762 25.52 12.04 12.13
CA PRO A 762 24.56 11.77 13.20
C PRO A 762 23.34 12.69 13.19
N VAL A 763 23.50 13.98 12.93
CA VAL A 763 22.38 14.93 12.88
C VAL A 763 21.44 14.64 11.69
N ARG A 764 22.02 14.33 10.54
CA ARG A 764 21.26 13.98 9.34
C ARG A 764 20.49 12.67 9.53
N GLN A 765 21.12 11.68 10.13
CA GLN A 765 20.50 10.40 10.43
C GLN A 765 19.36 10.56 11.44
N GLY A 766 19.60 11.28 12.53
CA GLY A 766 18.59 11.52 13.57
C GLY A 766 17.36 12.27 13.03
N LEU A 767 17.57 13.27 12.16
CA LEU A 767 16.48 13.96 11.48
C LEU A 767 15.72 13.01 10.53
N ALA A 768 16.42 12.18 9.77
CA ALA A 768 15.76 11.23 8.86
C ALA A 768 14.94 10.19 9.62
N GLU A 769 15.43 9.69 10.75
CA GLU A 769 14.69 8.78 11.63
C GLU A 769 13.45 9.45 12.22
N SER A 770 13.56 10.69 12.70
CA SER A 770 12.40 11.46 13.17
C SER A 770 11.37 11.68 12.08
N MET A 771 11.81 12.04 10.87
CA MET A 771 10.92 12.22 9.72
C MET A 771 10.20 10.92 9.32
N SER A 772 10.84 9.77 9.48
CA SER A 772 10.21 8.47 9.24
C SER A 772 9.09 8.21 10.26
N LYS A 773 9.33 8.50 11.55
CA LYS A 773 8.32 8.40 12.61
C LYS A 773 7.16 9.39 12.40
N GLU A 774 7.43 10.60 11.90
CA GLU A 774 6.40 11.57 11.52
C GLU A 774 5.50 11.02 10.41
N GLN A 775 6.08 10.42 9.36
CA GLN A 775 5.31 9.77 8.30
C GLN A 775 4.45 8.62 8.84
N GLU A 776 4.98 7.80 9.73
CA GLU A 776 4.22 6.72 10.35
C GLU A 776 3.01 7.26 11.12
N ARG A 777 3.17 8.34 11.92
CA ARG A 777 2.04 8.99 12.62
C ARG A 777 0.99 9.51 11.64
N ILE A 778 1.41 10.15 10.55
CA ILE A 778 0.50 10.61 9.49
C ILE A 778 -0.34 9.45 8.94
N PHE A 779 0.29 8.30 8.64
CA PHE A 779 -0.44 7.14 8.11
C PHE A 779 -1.36 6.48 9.12
N ARG A 780 -0.98 6.47 10.40
CA ARG A 780 -1.84 6.00 11.50
C ARG A 780 -3.09 6.89 11.67
N LEU A 781 -2.94 8.20 11.53
CA LEU A 781 -4.05 9.17 11.56
C LEU A 781 -4.95 9.02 10.31
N LEU A 782 -4.36 8.87 9.14
CA LEU A 782 -5.11 8.59 7.90
C LEU A 782 -5.93 7.30 8.02
N LYS A 783 -5.40 6.25 8.64
CA LYS A 783 -6.12 4.99 8.85
C LYS A 783 -7.38 5.18 9.69
N MET A 784 -7.35 6.07 10.68
CA MET A 784 -8.54 6.40 11.48
C MET A 784 -9.59 7.18 10.67
N LEU A 785 -9.15 8.05 9.76
CA LEU A 785 -10.05 8.83 8.89
C LEU A 785 -10.65 8.01 7.73
N TYR A 786 -9.91 7.03 7.25
CA TYR A 786 -10.26 6.18 6.11
C TYR A 786 -10.18 4.68 6.46
N PRO A 787 -10.98 4.20 7.44
CA PRO A 787 -10.87 2.83 7.97
C PRO A 787 -11.20 1.74 6.92
N ALA A 788 -11.96 2.09 5.88
CA ALA A 788 -12.33 1.17 4.80
C ALA A 788 -11.17 0.82 3.86
N HIS A 789 -10.04 1.55 3.94
CA HIS A 789 -8.90 1.39 3.04
C HIS A 789 -7.67 0.86 3.78
N ASP A 790 -6.88 0.02 3.11
CA ASP A 790 -5.63 -0.50 3.67
C ASP A 790 -4.47 0.50 3.50
N LEU A 791 -4.45 1.49 4.39
CA LEU A 791 -3.40 2.51 4.42
C LEU A 791 -2.07 1.99 4.98
N HIS A 792 -2.08 0.87 5.71
CA HIS A 792 -0.84 0.25 6.17
C HIS A 792 -0.05 -0.33 4.99
N SER A 793 -0.70 -1.08 4.11
CA SER A 793 -0.05 -1.58 2.89
C SER A 793 0.41 -0.46 1.97
N ALA A 794 -0.35 0.64 1.87
CA ALA A 794 0.10 1.83 1.14
C ALA A 794 1.39 2.42 1.75
N TYR A 795 1.47 2.52 3.07
CA TYR A 795 2.67 2.99 3.78
C TYR A 795 3.89 2.11 3.51
N VAL A 796 3.74 0.79 3.62
CA VAL A 796 4.80 -0.18 3.30
C VAL A 796 5.20 -0.11 1.82
N GLY A 797 4.23 0.01 0.92
CA GLY A 797 4.47 0.17 -0.52
C GLY A 797 5.29 1.41 -0.86
N LEU A 798 5.05 2.53 -0.16
CA LEU A 798 5.86 3.75 -0.33
C LEU A 798 7.31 3.60 0.12
N GLN A 799 7.60 2.69 1.03
CA GLN A 799 8.96 2.41 1.48
C GLN A 799 9.69 1.39 0.58
N SER A 800 8.96 0.71 -0.30
CA SER A 800 9.53 -0.29 -1.20
C SER A 800 10.62 0.31 -2.10
N PRO A 801 11.75 -0.37 -2.29
CA PRO A 801 12.76 0.03 -3.27
C PRO A 801 12.28 -0.12 -4.72
N ASP A 802 11.26 -0.95 -4.98
CA ASP A 802 10.67 -1.12 -6.31
C ASP A 802 9.86 0.12 -6.70
N PRO A 803 10.23 0.83 -7.78
CA PRO A 803 9.52 2.02 -8.22
C PRO A 803 8.07 1.76 -8.63
N VAL A 804 7.74 0.54 -9.07
CA VAL A 804 6.36 0.21 -9.47
C VAL A 804 5.46 0.07 -8.24
N VAL A 805 5.95 -0.59 -7.19
CA VAL A 805 5.22 -0.74 -5.92
C VAL A 805 5.01 0.62 -5.26
N HIS A 806 6.06 1.44 -5.25
CA HIS A 806 5.99 2.81 -4.73
C HIS A 806 4.96 3.67 -5.47
N ASP A 807 4.97 3.64 -6.81
CA ASP A 807 4.06 4.44 -7.63
C ASP A 807 2.61 3.94 -7.54
N ASN A 808 2.40 2.62 -7.41
CA ASN A 808 1.07 2.07 -7.17
C ASN A 808 0.52 2.52 -5.80
N ALA A 809 1.36 2.59 -4.77
CA ALA A 809 0.97 3.10 -3.46
C ALA A 809 0.61 4.59 -3.50
N LEU A 810 1.38 5.41 -4.24
CA LEU A 810 1.04 6.83 -4.47
C LEU A 810 -0.26 6.99 -5.24
N GLU A 811 -0.46 6.20 -6.30
CA GLU A 811 -1.69 6.19 -7.10
C GLU A 811 -2.92 5.84 -6.25
N PHE A 812 -2.78 4.82 -5.39
CA PHE A 812 -3.84 4.45 -4.45
C PHE A 812 -4.21 5.65 -3.56
N LEU A 813 -3.22 6.32 -2.97
CA LEU A 813 -3.47 7.51 -2.14
C LEU A 813 -4.09 8.66 -2.95
N GLU A 814 -3.62 8.92 -4.17
CA GLU A 814 -4.21 9.92 -5.06
C GLU A 814 -5.68 9.64 -5.39
N THR A 815 -6.08 8.38 -5.40
CA THR A 815 -7.44 7.96 -5.72
C THR A 815 -8.39 8.10 -4.53
N ILE A 816 -7.93 7.79 -3.31
CA ILE A 816 -8.78 7.78 -2.10
C ILE A 816 -8.83 9.12 -1.37
N LEU A 817 -7.76 9.93 -1.46
CA LEU A 817 -7.66 11.19 -0.71
C LEU A 817 -8.40 12.34 -1.43
N PRO A 818 -9.04 13.26 -0.68
CA PRO A 818 -9.65 14.46 -1.26
C PRO A 818 -8.57 15.39 -1.85
N PRO A 819 -8.93 16.26 -2.83
CA PRO A 819 -7.97 17.10 -3.55
C PRO A 819 -7.09 17.98 -2.66
N GLU A 820 -7.65 18.51 -1.58
CA GLU A 820 -6.94 19.37 -0.62
C GLU A 820 -5.85 18.60 0.12
N MET A 821 -6.15 17.38 0.57
CA MET A 821 -5.21 16.49 1.25
C MET A 821 -4.11 16.03 0.27
N ARG A 822 -4.49 15.67 -0.96
CA ARG A 822 -3.53 15.29 -2.02
C ARG A 822 -2.50 16.39 -2.27
N ALA A 823 -2.94 17.65 -2.33
CA ALA A 823 -2.07 18.79 -2.63
C ALA A 823 -0.96 18.98 -1.59
N VAL A 824 -1.17 18.57 -0.35
CA VAL A 824 -0.17 18.71 0.73
C VAL A 824 0.56 17.42 1.03
N LEU A 825 -0.07 16.25 0.90
CA LEU A 825 0.51 14.99 1.30
C LEU A 825 1.36 14.34 0.19
N ILE A 826 0.87 14.31 -1.04
CA ILE A 826 1.57 13.63 -2.14
C ILE A 826 2.98 14.20 -2.39
N PRO A 827 3.23 15.53 -2.36
CA PRO A 827 4.59 16.05 -2.56
C PRO A 827 5.62 15.60 -1.53
N ILE A 828 5.17 15.24 -0.32
CA ILE A 828 6.05 14.72 0.75
C ILE A 828 6.46 13.28 0.44
N LEU A 829 5.53 12.49 -0.08
CA LEU A 829 5.68 11.05 -0.29
C LEU A 829 6.34 10.73 -1.63
N ASP A 830 6.21 11.60 -2.61
CA ASP A 830 6.68 11.41 -3.97
C ASP A 830 8.21 11.56 -4.08
N ARG A 831 8.93 10.47 -4.34
CA ARG A 831 10.39 10.46 -4.52
C ARG A 831 10.87 11.32 -5.70
N GLU A 832 10.01 11.62 -6.68
CA GLU A 832 10.36 12.46 -7.81
C GLU A 832 10.38 13.96 -7.44
N VAL A 833 9.69 14.36 -6.37
CA VAL A 833 9.70 15.74 -5.87
C VAL A 833 11.03 15.99 -5.17
N SER A 834 11.81 16.92 -5.70
CA SER A 834 13.12 17.27 -5.13
C SER A 834 12.99 17.85 -3.72
N VAL A 835 14.00 17.63 -2.89
CA VAL A 835 14.06 18.23 -1.54
C VAL A 835 13.92 19.76 -1.59
N ALA A 836 14.50 20.42 -2.59
CA ALA A 836 14.36 21.85 -2.79
C ALA A 836 12.90 22.28 -3.03
N ALA A 837 12.15 21.54 -3.84
CA ALA A 837 10.74 21.80 -4.09
C ALA A 837 9.88 21.59 -2.83
N ARG A 838 10.23 20.60 -2.00
CA ARG A 838 9.55 20.37 -0.70
C ARG A 838 9.82 21.50 0.28
N ILE A 839 11.05 22.03 0.33
CA ILE A 839 11.42 23.18 1.16
C ILE A 839 10.67 24.41 0.68
N GLU A 840 10.63 24.68 -0.62
CA GLU A 840 9.87 25.81 -1.17
C GLU A 840 8.38 25.72 -0.80
N ARG A 841 7.83 24.50 -0.89
CA ARG A 841 6.45 24.25 -0.47
C ARG A 841 6.26 24.45 1.03
N ALA A 842 7.24 24.01 1.85
CA ALA A 842 7.25 24.25 3.29
C ALA A 842 7.23 25.75 3.63
N ASN A 843 8.06 26.55 2.95
CA ASN A 843 8.09 28.00 3.13
C ASN A 843 6.75 28.66 2.81
N GLN A 844 6.08 28.20 1.74
CA GLN A 844 4.74 28.68 1.37
C GLN A 844 3.67 28.30 2.40
N LEU A 845 3.67 27.05 2.90
CA LEU A 845 2.67 26.57 3.84
C LEU A 845 2.84 27.14 5.25
N LEU A 846 4.08 27.27 5.70
CA LEU A 846 4.41 27.74 7.05
C LEU A 846 4.51 29.27 7.14
N GLY A 847 4.57 29.97 6.01
CA GLY A 847 4.73 31.42 5.95
C GLY A 847 6.06 31.94 6.53
N THR A 848 7.01 31.05 6.80
CA THR A 848 8.32 31.37 7.38
C THR A 848 9.42 30.63 6.63
N GLU A 849 10.56 31.25 6.46
CA GLU A 849 11.76 30.68 5.87
C GLU A 849 12.87 30.63 6.93
N LEU A 850 13.57 29.48 7.01
CA LEU A 850 14.74 29.37 7.86
C LEU A 850 15.98 29.82 7.06
N GLY A 851 16.44 31.02 7.37
CA GLY A 851 17.55 31.65 6.65
C GLY A 851 18.92 31.21 7.14
N THR A 852 19.04 30.88 8.44
CA THR A 852 20.32 30.61 9.09
C THR A 852 20.36 29.21 9.75
N ARG A 853 21.59 28.70 9.94
CA ARG A 853 21.84 27.47 10.68
C ARG A 853 21.39 27.58 12.15
N GLU A 854 21.62 28.73 12.74
CA GLU A 854 21.22 29.00 14.11
C GLU A 854 19.71 28.85 14.28
N GLU A 855 18.91 29.43 13.38
CA GLU A 855 17.46 29.29 13.38
C GLU A 855 17.03 27.83 13.24
N ALA A 856 17.68 27.07 12.35
CA ALA A 856 17.36 25.65 12.15
C ALA A 856 17.68 24.82 13.42
N VAL A 857 18.83 25.06 14.06
CA VAL A 857 19.19 24.39 15.31
C VAL A 857 18.30 24.86 16.45
N GLU A 858 17.93 26.16 16.51
CA GLU A 858 16.99 26.68 17.50
C GLU A 858 15.62 25.99 17.42
N VAL A 859 15.14 25.68 16.24
CA VAL A 859 13.91 24.86 16.07
C VAL A 859 14.07 23.49 16.71
N LEU A 860 15.24 22.83 16.53
CA LEU A 860 15.51 21.52 17.15
C LEU A 860 15.64 21.62 18.67
N THR A 861 16.16 22.73 19.21
CA THR A 861 16.26 22.89 20.67
C THR A 861 14.88 22.97 21.34
N LYS A 862 13.85 23.36 20.62
CA LYS A 862 12.47 23.45 21.11
C LYS A 862 11.68 22.16 20.92
N SER A 863 12.31 21.11 20.35
CA SER A 863 11.66 19.82 20.17
C SER A 863 11.35 19.15 21.51
N ALA A 864 10.20 18.50 21.61
CA ALA A 864 9.86 17.66 22.74
C ALA A 864 10.60 16.30 22.72
N ASP A 865 11.14 15.90 21.54
CA ASP A 865 11.88 14.65 21.38
C ASP A 865 13.31 14.81 21.96
N PRO A 866 13.68 14.04 23.02
CA PRO A 866 15.02 14.08 23.61
C PRO A 866 16.14 13.76 22.61
N TRP A 867 15.86 12.88 21.65
CA TRP A 867 16.81 12.51 20.59
C TRP A 867 17.11 13.71 19.67
N LEU A 868 16.08 14.45 19.24
CA LEU A 868 16.29 15.66 18.43
C LEU A 868 16.99 16.77 19.21
N ARG A 869 16.73 16.91 20.53
CA ARG A 869 17.49 17.82 21.40
C ARG A 869 18.94 17.40 21.51
N SER A 870 19.24 16.11 21.60
CA SER A 870 20.61 15.59 21.59
C SER A 870 21.31 15.86 20.25
N CYS A 871 20.61 15.71 19.13
CA CYS A 871 21.11 16.12 17.81
C CYS A 871 21.36 17.65 17.73
N ALA A 872 20.50 18.45 18.34
CA ALA A 872 20.70 19.91 18.43
C ALA A 872 21.94 20.25 19.28
N ALA A 873 22.14 19.59 20.44
CA ALA A 873 23.34 19.78 21.25
C ALA A 873 24.61 19.47 20.46
N TYR A 874 24.63 18.34 19.76
CA TYR A 874 25.76 17.97 18.89
C TYR A 874 25.99 19.02 17.78
N ALA A 875 24.91 19.49 17.11
CA ALA A 875 25.01 20.52 16.08
C ALA A 875 25.52 21.87 16.63
N ILE A 876 25.13 22.25 17.84
CA ILE A 876 25.64 23.47 18.52
C ILE A 876 27.15 23.38 18.71
N GLY A 877 27.65 22.21 19.15
CA GLY A 877 29.09 21.98 19.34
C GLY A 877 29.87 22.01 18.03
N GLU A 878 29.42 21.27 17.00
CA GLU A 878 30.09 21.18 15.69
C GLU A 878 30.11 22.49 14.90
N LEU A 879 28.98 23.22 14.92
CA LEU A 879 28.83 24.48 14.21
C LEU A 879 29.30 25.71 15.01
N HIS A 880 29.77 25.48 16.23
CA HIS A 880 30.25 26.53 17.15
C HIS A 880 29.20 27.64 17.38
N LEU A 881 27.95 27.30 17.60
CA LEU A 881 26.83 28.23 17.76
C LEU A 881 26.81 28.82 19.18
N MET A 882 27.69 29.81 19.44
CA MET A 882 27.84 30.44 20.75
C MET A 882 26.55 31.05 21.31
N ARG A 883 25.64 31.53 20.46
CA ARG A 883 24.37 32.12 20.87
C ARG A 883 23.46 31.13 21.57
N LEU A 884 23.57 29.84 21.21
CA LEU A 884 22.76 28.75 21.77
C LEU A 884 23.45 28.06 22.97
N ALA A 885 24.66 28.48 23.36
CA ALA A 885 25.41 27.91 24.50
C ALA A 885 24.59 27.89 25.81
N PRO A 886 23.73 28.86 26.16
CA PRO A 886 22.93 28.82 27.40
C PRO A 886 21.99 27.62 27.47
N VAL A 887 21.52 27.12 26.35
CA VAL A 887 20.64 25.95 26.31
C VAL A 887 21.40 24.68 26.78
N LEU A 888 22.67 24.57 26.42
CA LEU A 888 23.52 23.44 26.84
C LEU A 888 23.77 23.43 28.34
N GLU A 889 23.78 24.58 29.02
CA GLU A 889 23.91 24.64 30.47
C GLU A 889 22.72 23.99 31.17
N THR A 890 21.54 24.21 30.65
CA THR A 890 20.31 23.59 31.15
C THR A 890 20.33 22.07 30.88
N TRP A 891 20.70 21.65 29.69
CA TRP A 891 20.70 20.24 29.30
C TRP A 891 21.85 19.42 29.93
N SER A 892 22.91 20.07 30.37
CA SER A 892 23.97 19.38 31.14
C SER A 892 23.50 18.83 32.49
N ARG A 893 22.32 19.25 32.94
CA ARG A 893 21.64 18.80 34.16
C ARG A 893 20.36 18.01 33.90
N ASP A 894 20.06 17.72 32.62
CA ASP A 894 18.86 16.98 32.24
C ASP A 894 18.95 15.54 32.79
N PRO A 895 17.79 14.95 33.19
CA PRO A 895 17.76 13.56 33.65
C PRO A 895 18.08 12.56 32.52
N ASP A 896 17.84 12.90 31.26
CA ASP A 896 18.18 12.05 30.11
C ASP A 896 19.72 11.94 29.95
N PRO A 897 20.29 10.73 30.10
CA PRO A 897 21.73 10.55 30.06
C PRO A 897 22.35 10.86 28.70
N LEU A 898 21.58 10.64 27.59
CA LEU A 898 22.05 10.90 26.24
C LEU A 898 22.12 12.40 25.95
N LEU A 899 21.06 13.14 26.29
CA LEU A 899 21.01 14.59 26.14
C LEU A 899 22.06 15.26 27.01
N LYS A 900 22.26 14.80 28.27
CA LYS A 900 23.28 15.29 29.16
C LYS A 900 24.71 15.08 28.63
N ALA A 901 25.01 13.88 28.11
CA ALA A 901 26.32 13.58 27.52
C ALA A 901 26.59 14.46 26.30
N ALA A 902 25.60 14.58 25.37
CA ALA A 902 25.70 15.41 24.17
C ALA A 902 25.91 16.89 24.53
N ALA A 903 25.22 17.39 25.55
CA ALA A 903 25.35 18.77 26.02
C ALA A 903 26.73 19.06 26.60
N VAL A 904 27.29 18.13 27.41
CA VAL A 904 28.64 18.26 28.02
C VAL A 904 29.70 18.26 26.91
N GLU A 905 29.61 17.35 25.94
CA GLU A 905 30.54 17.29 24.81
C GLU A 905 30.49 18.58 23.97
N ALA A 906 29.27 19.07 23.66
CA ALA A 906 29.08 20.31 22.92
C ALA A 906 29.68 21.52 23.66
N GLN A 907 29.50 21.61 24.97
CA GLN A 907 30.12 22.66 25.79
C GLN A 907 31.66 22.62 25.73
N GLN A 908 32.25 21.44 25.73
CA GLN A 908 33.68 21.26 25.59
C GLN A 908 34.19 21.76 24.24
N LYS A 909 33.52 21.37 23.13
CA LYS A 909 33.85 21.83 21.78
C LYS A 909 33.75 23.36 21.64
N LEU A 910 32.73 23.98 22.23
CA LEU A 910 32.60 25.44 22.25
C LEU A 910 33.75 26.12 23.02
N LYS A 911 34.17 25.57 24.15
CA LYS A 911 35.29 26.08 24.93
C LYS A 911 36.62 25.98 24.16
N GLU A 912 36.87 24.86 23.48
CA GLU A 912 38.05 24.65 22.65
C GLU A 912 38.08 25.62 21.45
N ALA A 913 36.91 25.86 20.79
CA ALA A 913 36.78 26.81 19.72
C ALA A 913 37.04 28.26 20.18
N ALA A 914 36.50 28.63 21.36
CA ALA A 914 36.75 29.94 21.96
C ALA A 914 38.21 30.15 22.33
N ALA A 915 38.88 29.12 22.87
CA ALA A 915 40.33 29.18 23.20
C ALA A 915 41.18 29.30 21.94
N LYS A 916 40.89 28.59 20.85
CA LYS A 916 41.54 28.75 19.55
C LYS A 916 41.37 30.14 18.96
N ALA A 917 40.16 30.69 19.05
CA ALA A 917 39.88 32.05 18.56
C ALA A 917 40.64 33.12 19.39
N ALA A 918 40.77 32.94 20.69
CA ALA A 918 41.53 33.84 21.58
C ALA A 918 43.06 33.71 21.36
N GLY A 919 43.56 32.50 21.03
CA GLY A 919 45.00 32.26 20.77
C GLY A 919 45.48 32.79 19.40
N VAL A 920 44.62 32.96 18.42
CA VAL A 920 44.93 33.56 17.08
C VAL A 920 45.02 35.10 17.13
N GLY A 921 44.45 35.73 18.17
CA GLY A 921 44.53 37.18 18.39
C GLY A 921 45.82 37.66 19.05
N MET A 922 46.82 36.78 19.35
CA MET A 922 48.08 37.10 19.97
C MET A 922 49.33 36.78 19.09
N VAL A 923 49.18 36.60 17.76
CA VAL A 923 50.34 36.50 16.85
C VAL A 923 50.32 37.63 15.85
#